data_564339b1f6af72d2f62c0678fa1bbeb3
#
_entry.id   564339b1f6af72d2f62c0678fa1bbeb3
#
_cell.length_a   1.000
_cell.length_b   1.000
_cell.length_c   1.000
_cell.angle_alpha   90.00
_cell.angle_beta   90.00
_cell.angle_gamma   90.00
#
_symmetry.space_group_name_H-M   'P 1'
#
loop_
_entity.id
_entity.type
_entity.pdbx_description
1 polymer ?
#
loop_
_entity_poly.entity_id
_entity_poly.type
_entity_poly.pdbx_seq_one_letter_code
_entity_poly.pdbx_strand_id
1 'polypeptide(L)'
;MSIVVLRLVCAASLFAAASLGRAAELLSAGHRPKPPGVHALVGAKVFLNPTTALTNATVILRDGLIEAAGRDLPAPADARVWPASNSVIYAGFIDAYLSIASTNPPVSTMHFDPVDGLTSGINFLGVESQEKARTQPGAGYEVASVTPHARVARDYAPPAKTLEALRELGFTAGNVVPAHGIIRGSSAFVNLSDAPPNEVILRADTHQHIALESQEVYPKSLMGTIAVVRQAFADARHYVLDQADYRAKPTARKRPEFNPALDALAPVLNKATTVVIEPGSVLMGDRAGHLARELGLNFAVVASGHEWRRPDLMKAVDAPFIVPLNLPSAPKLPDEDDWLDVSLDQLRQWDWAAENAALLRAQGLEVALTTHALTDRKVFRKNLRLALDRGLAEPGALAALTTVPAKLCGIADRLGTIEPGKIANLTVVEGVGYFDADAKVRQVWIDGVPFETQPARKPADVRQLTTKAEPPPTGKKSETPNVVSNGGKAVTPKVDKSVAATKKAELTALQKQRVAQSPNASRGALLTPRSVLIQNATVWTCGPQGVLTNANVLVVSGKVHQVGFFKPQLSSDTLVIDATGKHLAPGLIDCHSHTAILGGVNEGTLPSTAMVRIADVVNSETENLFQQLAGGLTMANLLHGSANPIGGQNSIIKLRFGAGPEGLKFTNAPAGIKFALGENVKQSNWGDRNTTRFPQTRMGVPTFFENRFTAARQYQNAWAEYRRKGGVPPRTNFELEALGEILNGTRLIHCHSYRGDEILAFLRVCERFSVRVATLQHVLEGYKVADEIAKHGAGGSCFTDWWAYKFEVWDAIPYAGSLMHARGVNVSFNSDSSELARRMYLEAAKGVKYGATPEPEALKFVTLNPAKQLGVDKWVGSLEPGKDADFTLWSHSPLAYNTVCEQTWIEGRKYFDRAFAAQRAETLAKERADLIAKAKKVASLTGGGGEGAAAAQTLFFQRALEKLHELGIAECLECRLNQKSQ
;
A
#
# COMPACT_ATOMS: atom_id res chain seq x y z
N MET A 1 -48.00 -23.48 -47.60
CA MET A 1 -46.58 -23.81 -47.87
C MET A 1 -45.58 -23.05 -46.97
N SER A 2 -45.99 -22.01 -46.25
CA SER A 2 -45.00 -21.20 -45.44
C SER A 2 -44.69 -21.72 -44.04
N ILE A 3 -45.56 -22.51 -43.41
CA ILE A 3 -45.33 -22.96 -42.01
C ILE A 3 -44.46 -24.22 -41.93
N VAL A 4 -44.43 -25.04 -42.95
CA VAL A 4 -43.60 -26.25 -43.03
C VAL A 4 -42.14 -25.91 -43.27
N VAL A 5 -41.87 -24.89 -44.11
CA VAL A 5 -40.52 -24.43 -44.42
C VAL A 5 -39.88 -23.76 -43.18
N LEU A 6 -40.67 -23.02 -42.39
CA LEU A 6 -40.15 -22.38 -41.16
C LEU A 6 -39.81 -23.41 -40.06
N ARG A 7 -40.58 -24.51 -39.96
CA ARG A 7 -40.31 -25.61 -39.02
C ARG A 7 -39.10 -26.46 -39.43
N LEU A 8 -38.84 -26.62 -40.73
CA LEU A 8 -37.66 -27.30 -41.23
C LEU A 8 -36.38 -26.46 -41.07
N VAL A 9 -36.46 -25.13 -41.21
CA VAL A 9 -35.33 -24.25 -40.98
C VAL A 9 -35.00 -24.15 -39.49
N CYS A 10 -35.98 -24.07 -38.61
CA CYS A 10 -35.76 -24.11 -37.15
C CYS A 10 -35.25 -25.48 -36.67
N ALA A 11 -35.67 -26.60 -37.24
CA ALA A 11 -35.16 -27.91 -36.93
C ALA A 11 -33.70 -28.10 -37.41
N ALA A 12 -33.39 -27.60 -38.62
CA ALA A 12 -32.00 -27.62 -39.12
C ALA A 12 -31.05 -26.70 -38.34
N SER A 13 -31.55 -25.55 -37.85
CA SER A 13 -30.78 -24.65 -36.99
C SER A 13 -30.55 -25.23 -35.60
N LEU A 14 -31.48 -26.00 -35.03
CA LEU A 14 -31.33 -26.72 -33.80
C LEU A 14 -30.39 -27.94 -33.92
N PHE A 15 -30.37 -28.63 -35.04
CA PHE A 15 -29.42 -29.71 -35.32
C PHE A 15 -28.00 -29.19 -35.60
N ALA A 16 -27.86 -28.02 -36.24
CA ALA A 16 -26.55 -27.39 -36.45
C ALA A 16 -25.98 -26.78 -35.15
N ALA A 17 -26.82 -26.32 -34.22
CA ALA A 17 -26.39 -25.85 -32.91
C ALA A 17 -26.00 -27.01 -31.95
N ALA A 18 -26.58 -28.18 -32.13
CA ALA A 18 -26.23 -29.39 -31.34
C ALA A 18 -24.94 -30.07 -31.78
N SER A 19 -24.38 -29.70 -32.95
CA SER A 19 -23.10 -30.28 -33.43
C SER A 19 -21.85 -29.45 -33.09
N LEU A 20 -22.00 -28.31 -32.42
CA LEU A 20 -20.89 -27.47 -31.94
C LEU A 20 -20.58 -27.62 -30.47
N GLY A 21 -21.38 -28.33 -29.69
CA GLY A 21 -21.01 -28.85 -28.39
C GLY A 21 -20.26 -30.16 -28.58
N ARG A 22 -18.92 -30.16 -28.66
CA ARG A 22 -18.17 -31.37 -28.29
C ARG A 22 -18.62 -31.70 -26.87
N ALA A 23 -19.50 -32.67 -26.73
CA ALA A 23 -19.69 -33.34 -25.47
C ALA A 23 -18.29 -33.73 -24.99
N ALA A 24 -17.92 -33.30 -23.78
CA ALA A 24 -16.71 -33.83 -23.16
C ALA A 24 -16.85 -35.33 -23.22
N GLU A 25 -15.92 -36.00 -23.92
CA GLU A 25 -15.91 -37.46 -24.00
C GLU A 25 -15.76 -37.95 -22.57
N LEU A 26 -16.82 -38.48 -22.00
CA LEU A 26 -16.80 -39.09 -20.68
C LEU A 26 -15.88 -40.30 -20.76
N LEU A 27 -14.61 -40.10 -20.41
CA LEU A 27 -13.68 -41.19 -20.21
C LEU A 27 -14.26 -42.13 -19.18
N SER A 28 -14.25 -43.43 -19.46
CA SER A 28 -14.71 -44.44 -18.51
C SER A 28 -13.97 -44.29 -17.19
N ALA A 29 -14.70 -44.43 -16.06
CA ALA A 29 -14.15 -44.24 -14.71
C ALA A 29 -12.88 -45.12 -14.56
N GLY A 30 -11.76 -44.46 -14.20
CA GLY A 30 -10.47 -45.15 -14.06
C GLY A 30 -9.54 -45.12 -15.29
N HIS A 31 -9.97 -44.61 -16.42
CA HIS A 31 -9.10 -44.44 -17.59
C HIS A 31 -8.42 -43.06 -17.56
N ARG A 32 -7.21 -43.00 -17.03
CA ARG A 32 -6.30 -41.90 -17.31
C ARG A 32 -5.60 -42.20 -18.63
N PRO A 33 -5.59 -41.26 -19.61
CA PRO A 33 -4.66 -41.40 -20.73
C PRO A 33 -3.26 -41.44 -20.10
N LYS A 34 -2.59 -42.60 -20.19
CA LYS A 34 -1.22 -42.67 -19.70
C LYS A 34 -0.35 -41.79 -20.58
N PRO A 35 0.44 -40.85 -20.01
CA PRO A 35 1.49 -40.22 -20.77
C PRO A 35 2.39 -41.29 -21.35
N PRO A 36 2.90 -41.12 -22.58
CA PRO A 36 3.67 -42.20 -23.23
C PRO A 36 4.96 -42.46 -22.47
N GLY A 37 4.98 -43.55 -21.75
CA GLY A 37 6.18 -44.30 -21.46
C GLY A 37 7.23 -43.68 -20.57
N VAL A 38 8.38 -44.31 -20.67
CA VAL A 38 9.60 -43.96 -19.97
C VAL A 38 10.46 -43.07 -20.87
N HIS A 39 11.00 -42.00 -20.29
CA HIS A 39 11.88 -41.05 -20.99
C HIS A 39 13.24 -40.98 -20.28
N ALA A 40 14.33 -40.88 -21.05
CA ALA A 40 15.67 -40.65 -20.53
C ALA A 40 16.30 -39.44 -21.22
N LEU A 41 16.54 -38.33 -20.48
CA LEU A 41 17.26 -37.15 -20.94
C LEU A 41 18.74 -37.34 -20.62
N VAL A 42 19.59 -37.58 -21.64
CA VAL A 42 20.96 -38.10 -21.47
C VAL A 42 22.02 -37.05 -21.77
N GLY A 43 23.05 -36.97 -20.91
CA GLY A 43 24.25 -36.17 -21.13
C GLY A 43 24.13 -34.69 -20.75
N ALA A 44 23.09 -34.28 -20.02
CA ALA A 44 22.85 -32.91 -19.65
C ALA A 44 23.70 -32.43 -18.47
N LYS A 45 23.78 -31.08 -18.32
CA LYS A 45 24.06 -30.45 -17.01
C LYS A 45 22.74 -30.37 -16.23
N VAL A 46 22.64 -31.01 -15.09
CA VAL A 46 21.40 -31.08 -14.31
C VAL A 46 21.58 -30.41 -12.97
N PHE A 47 20.76 -29.40 -12.66
CA PHE A 47 20.65 -28.82 -11.33
C PHE A 47 19.62 -29.62 -10.52
N LEU A 48 20.08 -30.44 -9.60
CA LEU A 48 19.22 -31.23 -8.71
C LEU A 48 18.43 -30.29 -7.77
N ASN A 49 19.11 -29.26 -7.30
CA ASN A 49 18.56 -28.20 -6.48
C ASN A 49 19.36 -26.91 -6.75
N PRO A 50 19.03 -25.76 -6.11
CA PRO A 50 19.67 -24.48 -6.39
C PRO A 50 21.20 -24.44 -6.19
N THR A 51 21.77 -25.34 -5.41
CA THR A 51 23.20 -25.34 -5.05
C THR A 51 23.97 -26.56 -5.58
N THR A 52 23.26 -27.58 -6.05
CA THR A 52 23.87 -28.85 -6.49
C THR A 52 23.62 -29.12 -7.97
N ALA A 53 24.68 -29.15 -8.76
CA ALA A 53 24.63 -29.44 -10.19
C ALA A 53 25.50 -30.66 -10.56
N LEU A 54 25.03 -31.47 -11.46
CA LEU A 54 25.75 -32.59 -12.09
C LEU A 54 26.02 -32.30 -13.58
N THR A 55 27.22 -32.62 -14.07
CA THR A 55 27.55 -32.56 -15.48
C THR A 55 27.51 -33.96 -16.09
N ASN A 56 27.17 -34.05 -17.38
CA ASN A 56 27.03 -35.34 -18.10
C ASN A 56 26.09 -36.31 -17.35
N ALA A 57 24.95 -35.80 -16.92
CA ALA A 57 23.98 -36.55 -16.13
C ALA A 57 22.79 -37.00 -16.98
N THR A 58 22.14 -38.07 -16.54
CA THR A 58 20.87 -38.55 -17.08
C THR A 58 19.75 -38.33 -16.11
N VAL A 59 18.57 -37.88 -16.61
CA VAL A 59 17.33 -37.83 -15.85
C VAL A 59 16.37 -38.84 -16.48
N ILE A 60 15.89 -39.74 -15.65
CA ILE A 60 14.95 -40.82 -16.07
C ILE A 60 13.57 -40.45 -15.51
N LEU A 61 12.59 -40.39 -16.41
CA LEU A 61 11.20 -40.12 -16.09
C LEU A 61 10.37 -41.36 -16.36
N ARG A 62 9.47 -41.76 -15.43
CA ARG A 62 8.54 -42.87 -15.59
C ARG A 62 7.17 -42.51 -15.05
N ASP A 63 6.14 -42.69 -15.84
CA ASP A 63 4.74 -42.49 -15.50
C ASP A 63 4.46 -41.13 -14.85
N GLY A 64 5.07 -40.04 -15.39
CA GLY A 64 4.92 -38.69 -14.89
C GLY A 64 5.78 -38.30 -13.69
N LEU A 65 6.58 -39.24 -13.15
CA LEU A 65 7.46 -39.00 -12.02
C LEU A 65 8.94 -39.06 -12.43
N ILE A 66 9.80 -38.44 -11.64
CA ILE A 66 11.24 -38.60 -11.71
C ILE A 66 11.59 -39.96 -11.08
N GLU A 67 12.08 -40.88 -11.88
CA GLU A 67 12.55 -42.19 -11.41
C GLU A 67 13.96 -42.09 -10.83
N ALA A 68 14.86 -41.44 -11.55
CA ALA A 68 16.24 -41.25 -11.13
C ALA A 68 16.88 -40.04 -11.81
N ALA A 69 17.90 -39.47 -11.17
CA ALA A 69 18.78 -38.45 -11.76
C ALA A 69 20.21 -38.65 -11.22
N GLY A 70 21.18 -38.78 -12.12
CA GLY A 70 22.57 -39.02 -11.70
C GLY A 70 23.54 -39.06 -12.88
N ARG A 71 24.85 -39.18 -12.55
CA ARG A 71 25.90 -39.47 -13.52
C ARG A 71 25.89 -40.97 -13.86
N ASP A 72 26.30 -41.26 -15.05
CA ASP A 72 26.51 -42.65 -15.51
C ASP A 72 25.29 -43.57 -15.37
N LEU A 73 24.09 -43.01 -15.31
CA LEU A 73 22.84 -43.77 -15.30
C LEU A 73 22.54 -44.25 -16.74
N PRO A 74 22.42 -45.59 -16.96
CA PRO A 74 22.02 -46.11 -18.26
C PRO A 74 20.53 -45.77 -18.51
N ALA A 75 20.21 -45.43 -19.74
CA ALA A 75 18.84 -45.30 -20.17
C ALA A 75 18.13 -46.66 -20.09
N PRO A 76 16.95 -46.77 -19.45
CA PRO A 76 16.17 -48.03 -19.46
C PRO A 76 15.87 -48.48 -20.89
N ALA A 77 15.81 -49.81 -21.12
CA ALA A 77 15.57 -50.36 -22.45
C ALA A 77 14.20 -49.98 -23.05
N ASP A 78 13.23 -49.66 -22.19
CA ASP A 78 11.89 -49.19 -22.56
C ASP A 78 11.78 -47.66 -22.65
N ALA A 79 12.89 -46.93 -22.45
CA ALA A 79 12.88 -45.50 -22.46
C ALA A 79 13.03 -44.89 -23.85
N ARG A 80 12.25 -43.85 -24.16
CA ARG A 80 12.55 -42.94 -25.24
C ARG A 80 13.73 -42.05 -24.83
N VAL A 81 14.84 -42.19 -25.55
CA VAL A 81 16.06 -41.41 -25.27
C VAL A 81 16.01 -40.05 -25.95
N TRP A 82 16.29 -39.02 -25.15
CA TRP A 82 16.39 -37.62 -25.59
C TRP A 82 17.84 -37.15 -25.40
N PRO A 83 18.58 -36.94 -26.50
CA PRO A 83 19.94 -36.41 -26.41
C PRO A 83 19.88 -34.98 -25.84
N ALA A 84 20.52 -34.73 -24.68
CA ALA A 84 20.52 -33.46 -23.96
C ALA A 84 21.94 -32.95 -23.66
N SER A 85 22.97 -33.42 -24.39
CA SER A 85 24.37 -33.06 -24.14
C SER A 85 24.68 -31.57 -24.27
N ASN A 86 23.87 -30.82 -25.03
CA ASN A 86 23.93 -29.36 -25.13
C ASN A 86 22.78 -28.68 -24.39
N SER A 87 22.39 -29.23 -23.23
CA SER A 87 21.28 -28.67 -22.47
C SER A 87 21.60 -28.59 -20.98
N VAL A 88 20.97 -27.58 -20.33
CA VAL A 88 20.93 -27.44 -18.88
C VAL A 88 19.52 -27.70 -18.41
N ILE A 89 19.36 -28.62 -17.45
CA ILE A 89 18.06 -29.08 -16.93
C ILE A 89 17.91 -28.56 -15.49
N TYR A 90 16.80 -27.91 -15.22
CA TYR A 90 16.38 -27.45 -13.90
C TYR A 90 15.07 -28.13 -13.50
N ALA A 91 14.79 -28.19 -12.19
CA ALA A 91 13.41 -28.42 -11.75
C ALA A 91 12.50 -27.36 -12.38
N GLY A 92 11.32 -27.74 -12.78
CA GLY A 92 10.38 -26.85 -13.43
C GLY A 92 10.08 -25.61 -12.58
N PHE A 93 10.11 -24.45 -13.18
CA PHE A 93 9.90 -23.19 -12.45
C PHE A 93 8.47 -23.05 -11.99
N ILE A 94 8.30 -22.42 -10.82
CA ILE A 94 7.02 -22.23 -10.12
C ILE A 94 6.79 -20.75 -9.93
N ASP A 95 5.64 -20.26 -10.37
CA ASP A 95 5.19 -18.89 -10.06
C ASP A 95 4.33 -18.92 -8.79
N ALA A 96 4.81 -18.30 -7.71
CA ALA A 96 4.14 -18.33 -6.41
C ALA A 96 2.86 -17.46 -6.34
N TYR A 97 2.67 -16.52 -7.29
CA TYR A 97 1.55 -15.56 -7.30
C TYR A 97 1.12 -15.26 -8.74
N LEU A 98 0.46 -16.22 -9.34
CA LEU A 98 0.14 -16.18 -10.76
C LEU A 98 -1.24 -15.57 -11.02
N SER A 99 -1.25 -14.33 -11.53
CA SER A 99 -2.47 -13.68 -11.99
C SER A 99 -2.78 -14.11 -13.42
N ILE A 100 -3.85 -14.90 -13.62
CA ILE A 100 -4.32 -15.35 -14.92
C ILE A 100 -5.78 -14.92 -15.09
N ALA A 101 -6.08 -14.21 -16.18
CA ALA A 101 -7.47 -13.92 -16.53
C ALA A 101 -8.19 -15.25 -16.86
N SER A 102 -9.36 -15.45 -16.27
CA SER A 102 -10.27 -16.53 -16.66
C SER A 102 -10.89 -16.25 -18.02
N THR A 103 -11.14 -17.29 -18.85
CA THR A 103 -11.93 -17.15 -20.07
C THR A 103 -13.40 -16.82 -19.78
N ASN A 104 -13.84 -17.12 -18.55
CA ASN A 104 -15.14 -16.73 -18.02
C ASN A 104 -14.91 -15.63 -16.99
N PRO A 105 -14.79 -14.36 -17.38
CA PRO A 105 -14.73 -13.28 -16.38
C PRO A 105 -15.98 -13.41 -15.51
N PRO A 106 -15.88 -13.25 -14.18
CA PRO A 106 -17.06 -13.16 -13.35
C PRO A 106 -17.94 -12.09 -13.99
N VAL A 107 -19.19 -12.43 -14.22
CA VAL A 107 -20.16 -11.48 -14.75
C VAL A 107 -20.17 -10.35 -13.75
N SER A 108 -19.54 -9.24 -14.10
CA SER A 108 -19.62 -8.01 -13.32
C SER A 108 -21.06 -7.55 -13.48
N THR A 109 -21.90 -7.94 -12.52
CA THR A 109 -23.26 -7.45 -12.38
C THR A 109 -23.29 -6.07 -11.72
N MET A 110 -22.21 -5.29 -11.84
CA MET A 110 -22.29 -3.88 -11.54
C MET A 110 -23.11 -3.17 -12.62
N HIS A 111 -24.43 -3.40 -12.59
CA HIS A 111 -25.37 -2.42 -13.04
C HIS A 111 -25.41 -1.32 -12.00
N PHE A 112 -24.71 -0.23 -12.29
CA PHE A 112 -24.92 1.02 -11.60
C PHE A 112 -26.29 1.53 -12.08
N ASP A 113 -27.34 1.25 -11.32
CA ASP A 113 -28.62 1.92 -11.52
C ASP A 113 -28.59 3.23 -10.71
N PRO A 114 -28.54 4.40 -11.36
CA PRO A 114 -28.53 5.69 -10.68
C PRO A 114 -29.79 5.93 -9.82
N VAL A 115 -30.86 5.20 -10.07
CA VAL A 115 -32.13 5.34 -9.36
C VAL A 115 -32.13 4.57 -8.04
N ASP A 116 -31.43 3.43 -7.99
CA ASP A 116 -31.33 2.64 -6.75
C ASP A 116 -30.47 3.34 -5.68
N GLY A 117 -29.50 4.15 -6.08
CA GLY A 117 -28.69 4.94 -5.16
C GLY A 117 -29.44 6.03 -4.38
N LEU A 118 -30.60 6.46 -4.88
CA LEU A 118 -31.42 7.51 -4.25
C LEU A 118 -32.41 6.99 -3.22
N THR A 119 -32.84 5.74 -3.32
CA THR A 119 -33.95 5.22 -2.50
C THR A 119 -33.49 4.29 -1.39
N SER A 120 -32.33 3.72 -1.51
CA SER A 120 -31.94 2.56 -0.77
C SER A 120 -30.88 2.82 0.29
N GLY A 121 -30.25 3.96 0.30
CA GLY A 121 -29.11 4.22 1.18
C GLY A 121 -29.38 5.11 2.38
N ILE A 122 -30.59 5.55 2.62
CA ILE A 122 -30.88 6.44 3.76
C ILE A 122 -31.03 5.62 5.03
N ASN A 123 -29.94 5.47 5.71
CA ASN A 123 -29.91 4.78 6.97
C ASN A 123 -30.07 5.77 8.13
N PHE A 124 -31.30 6.03 8.52
CA PHE A 124 -31.64 6.96 9.59
C PHE A 124 -31.02 6.61 10.95
N LEU A 125 -30.59 5.36 11.13
CA LEU A 125 -30.07 4.89 12.40
C LEU A 125 -28.57 4.72 12.42
N GLY A 126 -27.88 5.08 11.34
CA GLY A 126 -26.44 4.86 11.23
C GLY A 126 -26.05 3.37 11.08
N VAL A 127 -27.02 2.55 10.71
CA VAL A 127 -26.81 1.15 10.34
C VAL A 127 -26.30 1.13 8.91
N GLU A 128 -25.33 0.30 8.58
CA GLU A 128 -24.80 0.20 7.22
C GLU A 128 -25.90 -0.06 6.20
N SER A 129 -25.83 0.63 5.08
CA SER A 129 -26.73 0.37 3.96
C SER A 129 -26.56 -1.07 3.50
N GLN A 130 -27.60 -1.88 3.66
CA GLN A 130 -27.58 -3.30 3.26
C GLN A 130 -27.56 -3.52 1.75
N GLU A 131 -27.68 -2.47 0.94
CA GLU A 131 -27.83 -2.62 -0.49
C GLU A 131 -26.64 -3.17 -1.21
N LYS A 132 -25.44 -2.81 -0.75
CA LYS A 132 -24.20 -3.25 -1.37
C LYS A 132 -23.88 -4.71 -1.06
N ALA A 133 -24.46 -5.26 -0.03
CA ALA A 133 -24.43 -6.70 0.26
C ALA A 133 -25.31 -7.53 -0.69
N ARG A 134 -26.28 -6.91 -1.35
CA ARG A 134 -27.22 -7.60 -2.25
C ARG A 134 -26.67 -7.94 -3.63
N THR A 135 -25.50 -7.43 -3.99
CA THR A 135 -24.87 -7.74 -5.29
C THR A 135 -24.27 -9.14 -5.36
N GLN A 136 -24.17 -9.85 -4.22
CA GLN A 136 -23.72 -11.24 -4.19
C GLN A 136 -24.94 -12.18 -4.12
N PRO A 137 -25.10 -13.11 -5.07
CA PRO A 137 -26.15 -14.11 -4.98
C PRO A 137 -25.87 -15.06 -3.81
N GLY A 138 -26.79 -15.11 -2.84
CA GLY A 138 -26.70 -16.00 -1.69
C GLY A 138 -26.14 -15.36 -0.43
N ALA A 139 -25.92 -16.19 0.60
CA ALA A 139 -25.33 -15.77 1.87
C ALA A 139 -23.85 -15.40 1.69
N GLY A 140 -23.44 -14.27 2.25
CA GLY A 140 -22.07 -13.75 2.18
C GLY A 140 -21.76 -12.84 3.36
N TYR A 141 -20.67 -12.09 3.26
CA TYR A 141 -20.34 -11.05 4.22
C TYR A 141 -21.00 -9.73 3.84
N GLU A 142 -21.29 -8.89 4.84
CA GLU A 142 -21.99 -7.59 4.65
C GLU A 142 -21.23 -6.61 3.74
N VAL A 143 -19.89 -6.74 3.64
CA VAL A 143 -19.07 -5.97 2.73
C VAL A 143 -18.76 -6.80 1.49
N ALA A 144 -19.22 -6.37 0.33
CA ALA A 144 -19.17 -7.13 -0.92
C ALA A 144 -17.75 -7.54 -1.38
N SER A 145 -16.73 -6.77 -1.02
CA SER A 145 -15.33 -7.07 -1.33
C SER A 145 -14.68 -8.10 -0.38
N VAL A 146 -15.45 -8.66 0.56
CA VAL A 146 -15.02 -9.71 1.49
C VAL A 146 -15.62 -11.04 1.05
N THR A 147 -14.88 -11.80 0.26
CA THR A 147 -15.29 -13.07 -0.36
C THR A 147 -14.36 -14.23 -0.05
N PRO A 148 -14.04 -14.50 1.22
CA PRO A 148 -13.06 -15.53 1.58
C PRO A 148 -13.47 -16.95 1.13
N HIS A 149 -14.74 -17.18 0.83
CA HIS A 149 -15.30 -18.42 0.32
C HIS A 149 -15.15 -18.61 -1.20
N ALA A 150 -14.69 -17.58 -1.92
CA ALA A 150 -14.36 -17.72 -3.34
C ALA A 150 -13.16 -18.64 -3.52
N ARG A 151 -13.20 -19.51 -4.54
CA ARG A 151 -12.16 -20.52 -4.77
C ARG A 151 -11.73 -20.52 -6.21
N VAL A 152 -10.46 -20.23 -6.48
CA VAL A 152 -9.90 -20.28 -7.83
C VAL A 152 -10.08 -21.67 -8.46
N ALA A 153 -9.94 -22.72 -7.68
CA ALA A 153 -10.08 -24.10 -8.17
C ALA A 153 -11.45 -24.38 -8.82
N ARG A 154 -12.50 -23.65 -8.43
CA ARG A 154 -13.84 -23.79 -8.98
C ARG A 154 -13.98 -23.17 -10.37
N ASP A 155 -13.29 -22.06 -10.59
CA ASP A 155 -13.49 -21.21 -11.77
C ASP A 155 -12.24 -21.19 -12.67
N TYR A 156 -11.28 -22.12 -12.46
CA TYR A 156 -10.02 -22.17 -13.19
C TYR A 156 -10.25 -22.55 -14.65
N ALA A 157 -10.07 -21.61 -15.55
CA ALA A 157 -10.19 -21.79 -17.01
C ALA A 157 -9.27 -20.78 -17.75
N PRO A 158 -7.95 -20.99 -17.72
CA PRO A 158 -7.02 -20.03 -18.29
C PRO A 158 -7.03 -20.08 -19.84
N PRO A 159 -6.76 -18.95 -20.51
CA PRO A 159 -6.53 -18.93 -21.94
C PRO A 159 -5.26 -19.73 -22.30
N ALA A 160 -5.33 -20.58 -23.32
CA ALA A 160 -4.20 -21.40 -23.78
C ALA A 160 -2.93 -20.59 -24.08
N LYS A 161 -3.07 -19.43 -24.76
CA LYS A 161 -1.95 -18.50 -25.03
C LYS A 161 -1.23 -18.02 -23.79
N THR A 162 -1.93 -17.90 -22.66
CA THR A 162 -1.33 -17.50 -21.40
C THR A 162 -0.44 -18.61 -20.84
N LEU A 163 -0.87 -19.86 -20.94
CA LEU A 163 -0.08 -21.03 -20.55
C LEU A 163 1.16 -21.20 -21.44
N GLU A 164 1.01 -21.04 -22.76
CA GLU A 164 2.13 -21.07 -23.71
C GLU A 164 3.19 -20.02 -23.36
N ALA A 165 2.78 -18.76 -23.11
CA ALA A 165 3.70 -17.67 -22.76
C ALA A 165 4.46 -17.95 -21.43
N LEU A 166 3.85 -18.63 -20.47
CA LEU A 166 4.51 -19.03 -19.23
C LEU A 166 5.50 -20.17 -19.46
N ARG A 167 5.12 -21.17 -20.26
CA ARG A 167 6.02 -22.28 -20.65
C ARG A 167 7.25 -21.76 -21.42
N GLU A 168 7.10 -20.76 -22.29
CA GLU A 168 8.23 -20.11 -22.98
C GLU A 168 9.22 -19.47 -22.01
N LEU A 169 8.78 -19.05 -20.83
CA LEU A 169 9.63 -18.55 -19.74
C LEU A 169 10.23 -19.65 -18.85
N GLY A 170 9.82 -20.90 -19.04
CA GLY A 170 10.28 -22.03 -18.25
C GLY A 170 9.38 -22.41 -17.06
N PHE A 171 8.24 -21.74 -16.87
CA PHE A 171 7.31 -22.11 -15.81
C PHE A 171 6.53 -23.37 -16.16
N THR A 172 6.43 -24.27 -15.20
CA THR A 172 5.72 -25.55 -15.32
C THR A 172 4.52 -25.65 -14.39
N ALA A 173 4.53 -24.86 -13.32
CA ALA A 173 3.47 -24.81 -12.32
C ALA A 173 3.34 -23.39 -11.75
N GLY A 174 2.21 -23.12 -11.12
CA GLY A 174 2.00 -21.85 -10.44
C GLY A 174 0.83 -21.88 -9.47
N ASN A 175 0.86 -20.94 -8.53
CA ASN A 175 -0.23 -20.68 -7.59
C ASN A 175 -1.13 -19.59 -8.18
N VAL A 176 -2.25 -19.99 -8.77
CA VAL A 176 -3.22 -19.08 -9.38
C VAL A 176 -4.04 -18.39 -8.30
N VAL A 177 -4.05 -17.05 -8.31
CA VAL A 177 -4.60 -16.23 -7.25
C VAL A 177 -5.91 -15.58 -7.66
N PRO A 178 -6.84 -15.32 -6.72
CA PRO A 178 -8.06 -14.56 -6.97
C PRO A 178 -7.73 -13.09 -7.26
N ALA A 179 -8.47 -12.47 -8.19
CA ALA A 179 -8.12 -11.16 -8.74
C ALA A 179 -8.68 -9.96 -7.98
N HIS A 180 -9.85 -10.08 -7.34
CA HIS A 180 -10.61 -8.93 -6.85
C HIS A 180 -11.03 -9.06 -5.40
N GLY A 181 -11.22 -7.90 -4.74
CA GLY A 181 -11.71 -7.78 -3.38
C GLY A 181 -10.62 -7.57 -2.34
N ILE A 182 -11.05 -7.31 -1.10
CA ILE A 182 -10.17 -7.11 0.05
C ILE A 182 -9.75 -8.47 0.63
N ILE A 183 -10.71 -9.33 0.96
CA ILE A 183 -10.47 -10.74 1.28
C ILE A 183 -10.97 -11.54 0.08
N ARG A 184 -10.02 -11.95 -0.76
CA ARG A 184 -10.31 -12.37 -2.14
C ARG A 184 -10.72 -13.83 -2.30
N GLY A 185 -10.48 -14.68 -1.30
CA GLY A 185 -10.70 -16.12 -1.40
C GLY A 185 -9.41 -16.94 -1.51
N SER A 186 -9.56 -18.23 -1.83
CA SER A 186 -8.45 -19.17 -1.88
C SER A 186 -7.85 -19.32 -3.28
N SER A 187 -6.51 -19.40 -3.33
CA SER A 187 -5.75 -19.73 -4.53
C SER A 187 -5.71 -21.22 -4.79
N ALA A 188 -5.42 -21.61 -6.03
CA ALA A 188 -5.19 -22.99 -6.44
C ALA A 188 -3.79 -23.17 -7.03
N PHE A 189 -3.07 -24.20 -6.59
CA PHE A 189 -1.80 -24.57 -7.18
C PHE A 189 -2.01 -25.55 -8.34
N VAL A 190 -1.48 -25.20 -9.50
CA VAL A 190 -1.76 -25.90 -10.76
C VAL A 190 -0.49 -26.24 -11.54
N ASN A 191 -0.52 -27.33 -12.27
CA ASN A 191 0.39 -27.57 -13.40
C ASN A 191 -0.05 -26.74 -14.62
N LEU A 192 0.90 -26.22 -15.39
CA LEU A 192 0.63 -25.36 -16.56
C LEU A 192 0.54 -26.17 -17.86
N SER A 193 -0.06 -27.38 -17.81
CA SER A 193 -0.37 -28.19 -18.97
C SER A 193 -1.73 -27.82 -19.58
N ASP A 194 -2.03 -28.36 -20.74
CA ASP A 194 -3.31 -28.16 -21.44
C ASP A 194 -4.37 -29.22 -21.04
N ALA A 195 -4.13 -30.00 -20.01
CA ALA A 195 -5.06 -31.01 -19.50
C ALA A 195 -6.24 -30.34 -18.74
N PRO A 196 -7.35 -31.06 -18.54
CA PRO A 196 -8.53 -30.58 -17.83
C PRO A 196 -8.22 -30.11 -16.40
N PRO A 197 -9.01 -29.17 -15.85
CA PRO A 197 -8.76 -28.60 -14.51
C PRO A 197 -8.60 -29.64 -13.39
N ASN A 198 -9.39 -30.71 -13.39
CA ASN A 198 -9.31 -31.77 -12.39
C ASN A 198 -8.00 -32.59 -12.43
N GLU A 199 -7.25 -32.50 -13.52
CA GLU A 199 -5.96 -33.20 -13.67
C GLU A 199 -4.79 -32.24 -13.34
N VAL A 200 -4.93 -30.93 -13.63
CA VAL A 200 -3.87 -29.97 -13.43
C VAL A 200 -3.86 -29.33 -12.05
N ILE A 201 -5.00 -29.31 -11.32
CA ILE A 201 -5.06 -28.75 -9.98
C ILE A 201 -4.41 -29.72 -8.99
N LEU A 202 -3.21 -29.39 -8.52
CA LEU A 202 -2.46 -30.19 -7.57
C LEU A 202 -2.89 -29.91 -6.11
N ARG A 203 -3.36 -28.69 -5.83
CA ARG A 203 -3.89 -28.25 -4.53
C ARG A 203 -4.96 -27.21 -4.74
N ALA A 204 -6.19 -27.48 -4.31
CA ALA A 204 -7.35 -26.66 -4.59
C ALA A 204 -7.48 -25.39 -3.70
N ASP A 205 -6.94 -25.44 -2.47
CA ASP A 205 -6.98 -24.35 -1.50
C ASP A 205 -5.57 -24.16 -0.92
N THR A 206 -4.77 -23.34 -1.58
CA THR A 206 -3.36 -23.17 -1.21
C THR A 206 -3.21 -22.10 -0.14
N HIS A 207 -3.71 -20.89 -0.40
CA HIS A 207 -3.64 -19.76 0.51
C HIS A 207 -4.94 -18.98 0.49
N GLN A 208 -5.23 -18.28 1.57
CA GLN A 208 -6.22 -17.20 1.60
C GLN A 208 -5.53 -15.90 1.18
N HIS A 209 -6.21 -15.05 0.41
CA HIS A 209 -5.64 -13.81 -0.12
C HIS A 209 -6.31 -12.57 0.47
N ILE A 210 -5.49 -11.59 0.86
CA ILE A 210 -5.92 -10.25 1.32
C ILE A 210 -5.18 -9.20 0.51
N ALA A 211 -5.90 -8.18 0.02
CA ALA A 211 -5.30 -7.00 -0.58
C ALA A 211 -5.66 -5.75 0.24
N LEU A 212 -4.66 -4.94 0.55
CA LEU A 212 -4.85 -3.68 1.25
C LEU A 212 -5.05 -2.57 0.20
N GLU A 213 -6.18 -2.61 -0.49
CA GLU A 213 -6.56 -1.66 -1.52
C GLU A 213 -7.92 -1.02 -1.23
N SER A 214 -8.05 0.27 -1.49
CA SER A 214 -9.32 0.98 -1.41
C SER A 214 -10.27 0.57 -2.53
N GLN A 215 -11.57 0.67 -2.27
CA GLN A 215 -12.64 0.31 -3.21
C GLN A 215 -13.36 1.57 -3.70
N GLU A 216 -14.15 1.48 -4.78
CA GLU A 216 -15.02 2.59 -5.21
C GLU A 216 -16.18 2.85 -4.25
N VAL A 217 -16.58 1.81 -3.53
CA VAL A 217 -17.57 1.85 -2.46
C VAL A 217 -16.90 1.59 -1.12
N TYR A 218 -17.66 1.52 -0.03
CA TYR A 218 -17.09 1.20 1.27
C TYR A 218 -16.28 -0.11 1.25
N PRO A 219 -15.02 -0.08 1.74
CA PRO A 219 -14.24 1.08 2.20
C PRO A 219 -13.51 1.81 1.06
N LYS A 220 -13.55 3.15 1.06
CA LYS A 220 -12.85 3.99 0.07
C LYS A 220 -11.43 4.38 0.47
N SER A 221 -10.98 4.00 1.63
CA SER A 221 -9.66 4.37 2.16
C SER A 221 -8.87 3.16 2.63
N LEU A 222 -7.54 3.29 2.69
CA LEU A 222 -6.66 2.25 3.25
C LEU A 222 -7.00 1.93 4.71
N MET A 223 -7.29 2.96 5.52
CA MET A 223 -7.67 2.76 6.93
C MET A 223 -9.02 2.03 7.05
N GLY A 224 -9.96 2.32 6.15
CA GLY A 224 -11.23 1.60 6.04
C GLY A 224 -11.03 0.13 5.66
N THR A 225 -10.16 -0.13 4.68
CA THR A 225 -9.80 -1.51 4.28
C THR A 225 -9.25 -2.31 5.46
N ILE A 226 -8.34 -1.75 6.23
CA ILE A 226 -7.78 -2.42 7.42
C ILE A 226 -8.86 -2.65 8.49
N ALA A 227 -9.76 -1.68 8.70
CA ALA A 227 -10.87 -1.84 9.63
C ALA A 227 -11.83 -2.96 9.19
N VAL A 228 -12.13 -3.09 7.89
CA VAL A 228 -12.93 -4.19 7.33
C VAL A 228 -12.25 -5.55 7.57
N VAL A 229 -10.94 -5.65 7.33
CA VAL A 229 -10.20 -6.90 7.61
C VAL A 229 -10.30 -7.26 9.09
N ARG A 230 -10.07 -6.31 10.01
CA ARG A 230 -10.20 -6.56 11.47
C ARG A 230 -11.60 -7.03 11.84
N GLN A 231 -12.64 -6.35 11.33
CA GLN A 231 -14.02 -6.70 11.64
C GLN A 231 -14.37 -8.10 11.11
N ALA A 232 -13.99 -8.42 9.88
CA ALA A 232 -14.26 -9.74 9.29
C ALA A 232 -13.63 -10.88 10.10
N PHE A 233 -12.39 -10.71 10.57
CA PHE A 233 -11.74 -11.70 11.43
C PHE A 233 -12.33 -11.78 12.84
N ALA A 234 -12.78 -10.66 13.40
CA ALA A 234 -13.50 -10.66 14.68
C ALA A 234 -14.86 -11.40 14.56
N ASP A 235 -15.57 -11.14 13.46
CA ASP A 235 -16.83 -11.81 13.15
C ASP A 235 -16.66 -13.31 12.91
N ALA A 236 -15.59 -13.71 12.20
CA ALA A 236 -15.27 -15.12 12.00
C ALA A 236 -14.96 -15.83 13.32
N ARG A 237 -14.24 -15.19 14.24
CA ARG A 237 -14.01 -15.73 15.59
C ARG A 237 -15.31 -15.91 16.36
N HIS A 238 -16.18 -14.90 16.34
CA HIS A 238 -17.49 -14.99 16.97
C HIS A 238 -18.33 -16.10 16.37
N TYR A 239 -18.37 -16.19 15.03
CA TYR A 239 -19.08 -17.25 14.31
C TYR A 239 -18.62 -18.65 14.71
N VAL A 240 -17.31 -18.89 14.80
CA VAL A 240 -16.75 -20.18 15.21
C VAL A 240 -17.18 -20.53 16.65
N LEU A 241 -17.18 -19.55 17.56
CA LEU A 241 -17.61 -19.73 18.94
C LEU A 241 -19.12 -20.06 19.04
N ASP A 242 -19.95 -19.34 18.29
CA ASP A 242 -21.40 -19.54 18.28
C ASP A 242 -21.77 -20.89 17.70
N GLN A 243 -21.13 -21.29 16.60
CA GLN A 243 -21.28 -22.64 16.02
C GLN A 243 -20.84 -23.74 16.98
N ALA A 244 -19.76 -23.53 17.74
CA ALA A 244 -19.27 -24.50 18.72
C ALA A 244 -20.23 -24.63 19.92
N ASP A 245 -20.77 -23.54 20.44
CA ASP A 245 -21.75 -23.57 21.54
C ASP A 245 -23.05 -24.25 21.10
N TYR A 246 -23.52 -23.99 19.89
CA TYR A 246 -24.67 -24.70 19.31
C TYR A 246 -24.44 -26.21 19.21
N ARG A 247 -23.29 -26.62 18.65
CA ARG A 247 -22.96 -28.06 18.54
C ARG A 247 -22.91 -28.76 19.90
N ALA A 248 -22.43 -28.04 20.91
CA ALA A 248 -22.37 -28.56 22.28
C ALA A 248 -23.75 -28.64 22.95
N LYS A 249 -24.71 -27.80 22.57
CA LYS A 249 -26.05 -27.68 23.21
C LYS A 249 -27.16 -27.42 22.18
N PRO A 250 -27.37 -28.32 21.22
CA PRO A 250 -28.26 -28.05 20.08
C PRO A 250 -29.75 -27.90 20.47
N THR A 251 -30.18 -28.50 21.58
CA THR A 251 -31.57 -28.37 22.08
C THR A 251 -31.81 -27.12 22.92
N ALA A 252 -30.76 -26.50 23.44
CA ALA A 252 -30.83 -25.32 24.30
C ALA A 252 -30.51 -24.01 23.56
N ARG A 253 -30.14 -24.09 22.30
CA ARG A 253 -29.72 -22.94 21.48
C ARG A 253 -30.44 -22.88 20.15
N LYS A 254 -30.75 -21.67 19.69
CA LYS A 254 -31.15 -21.46 18.31
C LYS A 254 -29.96 -21.79 17.41
N ARG A 255 -30.21 -22.50 16.30
CA ARG A 255 -29.18 -22.79 15.30
C ARG A 255 -28.65 -21.47 14.70
N PRO A 256 -27.35 -21.20 14.76
CA PRO A 256 -26.76 -20.04 14.08
C PRO A 256 -26.96 -20.15 12.56
N GLU A 257 -27.15 -19.00 11.93
CA GLU A 257 -27.24 -18.93 10.48
C GLU A 257 -25.90 -19.34 9.85
N PHE A 258 -25.96 -20.13 8.78
CA PHE A 258 -24.75 -20.50 8.04
C PHE A 258 -24.24 -19.32 7.21
N ASN A 259 -23.01 -18.92 7.43
CA ASN A 259 -22.32 -17.88 6.66
C ASN A 259 -21.07 -18.46 6.00
N PRO A 260 -21.09 -18.68 4.66
CA PRO A 260 -19.96 -19.30 3.95
C PRO A 260 -18.68 -18.45 3.99
N ALA A 261 -18.81 -17.12 4.09
CA ALA A 261 -17.67 -16.23 4.18
C ALA A 261 -16.95 -16.37 5.53
N LEU A 262 -17.69 -16.39 6.62
CA LEU A 262 -17.11 -16.55 7.96
C LEU A 262 -16.58 -17.97 8.18
N ASP A 263 -17.26 -18.99 7.64
CA ASP A 263 -16.84 -20.39 7.72
C ASP A 263 -15.50 -20.60 6.98
N ALA A 264 -15.32 -19.99 5.81
CA ALA A 264 -14.09 -20.07 5.02
C ALA A 264 -12.86 -19.44 5.72
N LEU A 265 -13.05 -18.57 6.73
CA LEU A 265 -11.96 -18.02 7.53
C LEU A 265 -11.54 -18.93 8.71
N ALA A 266 -12.31 -19.96 9.04
CA ALA A 266 -12.00 -20.85 10.16
C ALA A 266 -10.63 -21.56 10.01
N PRO A 267 -10.22 -22.08 8.81
CA PRO A 267 -8.89 -22.64 8.61
C PRO A 267 -7.76 -21.63 8.76
N VAL A 268 -8.02 -20.35 8.49
CA VAL A 268 -7.07 -19.26 8.68
C VAL A 268 -6.88 -18.97 10.17
N LEU A 269 -7.98 -18.88 10.92
CA LEU A 269 -7.96 -18.61 12.37
C LEU A 269 -7.22 -19.70 13.16
N ASN A 270 -7.30 -20.95 12.75
CA ASN A 270 -6.58 -22.06 13.38
C ASN A 270 -5.17 -22.30 12.79
N LYS A 271 -4.70 -21.40 11.91
CA LYS A 271 -3.38 -21.44 11.27
C LYS A 271 -3.13 -22.61 10.31
N ALA A 272 -4.17 -23.33 9.90
CA ALA A 272 -4.07 -24.40 8.91
C ALA A 272 -3.86 -23.85 7.49
N THR A 273 -4.29 -22.60 7.24
CA THR A 273 -4.10 -21.93 5.95
C THR A 273 -3.30 -20.65 6.15
N THR A 274 -2.26 -20.48 5.35
CA THR A 274 -1.45 -19.26 5.30
C THR A 274 -2.20 -18.15 4.53
N VAL A 275 -2.05 -16.91 4.96
CA VAL A 275 -2.58 -15.73 4.26
C VAL A 275 -1.49 -15.10 3.43
N VAL A 276 -1.76 -14.80 2.17
CA VAL A 276 -0.89 -13.97 1.33
C VAL A 276 -1.49 -12.57 1.28
N ILE A 277 -0.71 -11.57 1.72
CA ILE A 277 -1.15 -10.18 1.80
C ILE A 277 -0.47 -9.37 0.70
N GLU A 278 -1.27 -8.69 -0.12
CA GLU A 278 -0.84 -7.73 -1.13
C GLU A 278 -1.03 -6.30 -0.58
N PRO A 279 0.04 -5.65 -0.10
CA PRO A 279 -0.07 -4.38 0.62
C PRO A 279 -0.06 -3.13 -0.27
N GLY A 280 0.43 -3.22 -1.50
CA GLY A 280 0.52 -2.12 -2.46
C GLY A 280 1.66 -1.11 -2.24
N SER A 281 2.23 -1.00 -1.03
CA SER A 281 3.37 -0.12 -0.76
C SER A 281 4.27 -0.65 0.36
N VAL A 282 5.49 -0.11 0.49
CA VAL A 282 6.44 -0.52 1.54
C VAL A 282 5.91 -0.25 2.95
N LEU A 283 5.25 0.88 3.19
CA LEU A 283 4.68 1.20 4.50
C LEU A 283 3.47 0.32 4.81
N MET A 284 2.66 0.02 3.80
CA MET A 284 1.56 -0.94 3.97
C MET A 284 2.08 -2.38 4.09
N GLY A 285 3.27 -2.69 3.58
CA GLY A 285 3.99 -3.95 3.84
C GLY A 285 4.35 -4.11 5.32
N ASP A 286 4.88 -3.06 5.94
CA ASP A 286 5.09 -2.99 7.39
C ASP A 286 3.77 -3.14 8.15
N ARG A 287 2.72 -2.42 7.74
CA ARG A 287 1.37 -2.52 8.32
C ARG A 287 0.76 -3.92 8.18
N ALA A 288 0.98 -4.59 7.04
CA ALA A 288 0.53 -5.97 6.82
C ALA A 288 1.14 -6.93 7.84
N GLY A 289 2.43 -6.79 8.14
CA GLY A 289 3.11 -7.56 9.18
C GLY A 289 2.52 -7.30 10.57
N HIS A 290 2.26 -6.04 10.92
CA HIS A 290 1.61 -5.68 12.19
C HIS A 290 0.18 -6.23 12.27
N LEU A 291 -0.63 -6.09 11.23
CA LEU A 291 -2.00 -6.59 11.16
C LEU A 291 -2.06 -8.12 11.26
N ALA A 292 -1.19 -8.81 10.53
CA ALA A 292 -1.13 -10.27 10.58
C ALA A 292 -0.78 -10.80 11.98
N ARG A 293 0.16 -10.15 12.68
CA ARG A 293 0.50 -10.48 14.08
C ARG A 293 -0.65 -10.15 15.04
N GLU A 294 -1.30 -8.98 14.89
CA GLU A 294 -2.50 -8.59 15.65
C GLU A 294 -3.60 -9.66 15.54
N LEU A 295 -3.80 -10.18 14.32
CA LEU A 295 -4.80 -11.19 14.04
C LEU A 295 -4.33 -12.63 14.32
N GLY A 296 -3.04 -12.85 14.62
CA GLY A 296 -2.45 -14.16 14.92
C GLY A 296 -2.32 -15.08 13.71
N LEU A 297 -2.08 -14.53 12.51
CA LEU A 297 -2.06 -15.26 11.25
C LEU A 297 -0.67 -15.79 10.88
N ASN A 298 -0.62 -16.93 10.19
CA ASN A 298 0.52 -17.30 9.35
C ASN A 298 0.40 -16.53 8.03
N PHE A 299 1.48 -15.87 7.58
CA PHE A 299 1.37 -14.99 6.41
C PHE A 299 2.63 -14.93 5.56
N ALA A 300 2.45 -14.50 4.32
CA ALA A 300 3.49 -14.07 3.37
C ALA A 300 3.05 -12.74 2.75
N VAL A 301 3.99 -11.99 2.18
CA VAL A 301 3.73 -10.64 1.65
C VAL A 301 4.10 -10.58 0.18
N VAL A 302 3.22 -10.02 -0.64
CA VAL A 302 3.55 -9.63 -2.03
C VAL A 302 4.28 -8.31 -1.99
N ALA A 303 5.50 -8.28 -2.52
CA ALA A 303 6.31 -7.06 -2.52
C ALA A 303 5.73 -6.01 -3.48
N SER A 304 5.81 -4.76 -3.07
CA SER A 304 5.39 -3.60 -3.87
C SER A 304 6.42 -3.16 -4.91
N GLY A 305 7.67 -3.66 -4.80
CA GLY A 305 8.82 -3.20 -5.59
C GLY A 305 9.52 -1.98 -4.99
N HIS A 306 9.10 -1.50 -3.82
CA HIS A 306 9.64 -0.33 -3.13
C HIS A 306 10.34 -0.66 -1.80
N GLU A 307 10.55 -1.92 -1.47
CA GLU A 307 11.11 -2.40 -0.20
C GLU A 307 12.54 -1.90 0.03
N TRP A 308 13.26 -1.57 -1.06
CA TRP A 308 14.59 -0.95 -1.03
C TRP A 308 14.63 0.38 -0.24
N ARG A 309 13.49 1.05 -0.06
CA ARG A 309 13.41 2.31 0.70
C ARG A 309 13.59 2.09 2.19
N ARG A 310 13.02 1.01 2.71
CA ARG A 310 12.96 0.68 4.14
C ARG A 310 13.23 -0.80 4.39
N PRO A 311 14.44 -1.29 4.06
CA PRO A 311 14.81 -2.69 4.30
C PRO A 311 14.77 -3.05 5.79
N ASP A 312 14.96 -2.08 6.68
CA ASP A 312 14.81 -2.21 8.13
C ASP A 312 13.38 -2.62 8.55
N LEU A 313 12.37 -1.96 7.97
CA LEU A 313 10.96 -2.32 8.22
C LEU A 313 10.64 -3.71 7.66
N MET A 314 11.13 -4.03 6.46
CA MET A 314 10.88 -5.34 5.85
C MET A 314 11.53 -6.48 6.67
N LYS A 315 12.72 -6.24 7.20
CA LYS A 315 13.33 -7.18 8.16
C LYS A 315 12.44 -7.40 9.40
N ALA A 316 11.81 -6.35 9.90
CA ALA A 316 10.90 -6.44 11.04
C ALA A 316 9.56 -7.12 10.71
N VAL A 317 9.15 -7.17 9.46
CA VAL A 317 7.99 -7.96 9.01
C VAL A 317 8.24 -9.45 9.21
N ASP A 318 9.46 -9.93 8.98
CA ASP A 318 9.92 -11.30 9.23
C ASP A 318 8.99 -12.37 8.64
N ALA A 319 8.71 -12.27 7.35
CA ALA A 319 7.86 -13.17 6.60
C ALA A 319 8.46 -13.45 5.21
N PRO A 320 8.05 -14.53 4.51
CA PRO A 320 8.39 -14.72 3.10
C PRO A 320 7.82 -13.61 2.22
N PHE A 321 8.62 -13.18 1.22
CA PHE A 321 8.21 -12.20 0.22
C PHE A 321 8.06 -12.82 -1.16
N ILE A 322 6.97 -12.49 -1.85
CA ILE A 322 6.73 -12.82 -3.25
C ILE A 322 6.99 -11.55 -4.06
N VAL A 323 8.08 -11.55 -4.85
CA VAL A 323 8.61 -10.34 -5.47
C VAL A 323 8.31 -10.31 -6.97
N PRO A 324 7.45 -9.38 -7.43
CA PRO A 324 7.25 -9.13 -8.84
C PRO A 324 8.51 -8.54 -9.48
N LEU A 325 8.87 -9.03 -10.65
CA LEU A 325 9.94 -8.43 -11.46
C LEU A 325 9.41 -7.35 -12.41
N ASN A 326 8.43 -6.58 -11.95
CA ASN A 326 7.89 -5.43 -12.67
C ASN A 326 8.76 -4.20 -12.40
N LEU A 327 9.86 -4.07 -13.16
CA LEU A 327 10.80 -2.97 -12.99
C LEU A 327 10.37 -1.75 -13.81
N PRO A 328 10.41 -0.53 -13.24
CA PRO A 328 10.08 0.68 -13.98
C PRO A 328 11.09 0.94 -15.11
N SER A 329 10.60 1.44 -16.24
CA SER A 329 11.44 1.86 -17.33
C SER A 329 12.15 3.19 -17.00
N ALA A 330 13.29 3.43 -17.65
CA ALA A 330 13.92 4.75 -17.57
C ALA A 330 12.94 5.84 -18.05
N PRO A 331 12.83 6.97 -17.33
CA PRO A 331 12.02 8.09 -17.80
C PRO A 331 12.46 8.51 -19.23
N LYS A 332 11.49 8.73 -20.10
CA LYS A 332 11.69 9.24 -21.46
C LYS A 332 10.81 10.45 -21.62
N LEU A 333 11.42 11.60 -21.65
CA LEU A 333 10.72 12.88 -21.76
C LEU A 333 11.12 13.57 -23.05
N PRO A 334 10.17 14.18 -23.78
CA PRO A 334 10.43 14.79 -25.07
C PRO A 334 11.26 16.07 -24.95
N ASP A 335 11.02 16.87 -23.93
CA ASP A 335 11.59 18.19 -23.79
C ASP A 335 12.51 18.33 -22.55
N GLU A 336 13.45 19.27 -22.61
CA GLU A 336 14.36 19.54 -21.48
C GLU A 336 13.62 20.05 -20.25
N ASP A 337 12.56 20.84 -20.44
CA ASP A 337 11.78 21.41 -19.34
C ASP A 337 10.98 20.35 -18.59
N ASP A 338 10.55 19.28 -19.27
CA ASP A 338 9.83 18.17 -18.62
C ASP A 338 10.67 17.48 -17.52
N TRP A 339 12.01 17.54 -17.64
CA TRP A 339 12.89 16.98 -16.61
C TRP A 339 12.84 17.75 -15.29
N LEU A 340 12.38 19.02 -15.30
CA LEU A 340 12.20 19.80 -14.08
C LEU A 340 11.12 19.20 -13.17
N ASP A 341 10.13 18.54 -13.77
CA ASP A 341 8.99 17.95 -13.05
C ASP A 341 9.24 16.52 -12.56
N VAL A 342 10.29 15.85 -13.05
CA VAL A 342 10.63 14.50 -12.56
C VAL A 342 11.20 14.58 -11.15
N SER A 343 10.51 13.96 -10.21
CA SER A 343 10.95 13.95 -8.82
C SER A 343 12.20 13.08 -8.62
N LEU A 344 13.01 13.44 -7.63
CA LEU A 344 14.15 12.60 -7.21
C LEU A 344 13.68 11.20 -6.79
N ASP A 345 12.51 11.09 -6.22
CA ASP A 345 11.93 9.83 -5.78
C ASP A 345 11.62 8.88 -6.94
N GLN A 346 11.04 9.39 -8.05
CA GLN A 346 10.82 8.62 -9.27
C GLN A 346 12.14 8.12 -9.90
N LEU A 347 13.18 8.97 -9.89
CA LEU A 347 14.50 8.61 -10.39
C LEU A 347 15.17 7.54 -9.51
N ARG A 348 15.05 7.66 -8.20
CA ARG A 348 15.51 6.65 -7.25
C ARG A 348 14.77 5.33 -7.45
N GLN A 349 13.44 5.36 -7.60
CA GLN A 349 12.64 4.17 -7.84
C GLN A 349 13.11 3.41 -9.09
N TRP A 350 13.33 4.12 -10.18
CA TRP A 350 13.87 3.50 -11.39
C TRP A 350 15.25 2.87 -11.18
N ASP A 351 16.13 3.57 -10.50
CA ASP A 351 17.53 3.12 -10.38
C ASP A 351 17.71 2.03 -9.29
N TRP A 352 16.87 2.00 -8.26
CA TRP A 352 16.91 1.02 -7.18
C TRP A 352 16.15 -0.28 -7.47
N ALA A 353 15.07 -0.23 -8.22
CA ALA A 353 14.09 -1.32 -8.31
C ALA A 353 14.70 -2.69 -8.64
N ALA A 354 15.75 -2.72 -9.45
CA ALA A 354 16.43 -3.96 -9.83
C ALA A 354 17.14 -4.66 -8.65
N GLU A 355 17.49 -3.93 -7.58
CA GLU A 355 18.15 -4.49 -6.40
C GLU A 355 17.17 -5.02 -5.35
N ASN A 356 15.88 -4.78 -5.52
CA ASN A 356 14.87 -5.02 -4.49
C ASN A 356 14.87 -6.47 -3.96
N ALA A 357 14.88 -7.45 -4.85
CA ALA A 357 14.94 -8.86 -4.47
C ALA A 357 16.25 -9.24 -3.75
N ALA A 358 17.38 -8.68 -4.19
CA ALA A 358 18.68 -8.90 -3.57
C ALA A 358 18.73 -8.30 -2.16
N LEU A 359 18.17 -7.11 -1.97
CA LEU A 359 18.09 -6.43 -0.67
C LEU A 359 17.25 -7.20 0.35
N LEU A 360 16.08 -7.70 -0.04
CA LEU A 360 15.24 -8.53 0.83
C LEU A 360 16.00 -9.80 1.27
N ARG A 361 16.67 -10.47 0.33
CA ARG A 361 17.51 -11.64 0.67
C ARG A 361 18.67 -11.29 1.58
N ALA A 362 19.31 -10.14 1.40
CA ALA A 362 20.39 -9.64 2.27
C ALA A 362 19.91 -9.39 3.71
N GLN A 363 18.60 -9.13 3.91
CA GLN A 363 17.99 -9.07 5.24
C GLN A 363 17.71 -10.47 5.85
N GLY A 364 18.02 -11.55 5.14
CA GLY A 364 17.75 -12.93 5.58
C GLY A 364 16.35 -13.43 5.26
N LEU A 365 15.59 -12.70 4.45
CA LEU A 365 14.19 -13.05 4.12
C LEU A 365 14.12 -14.06 2.96
N GLU A 366 13.16 -14.98 3.03
CA GLU A 366 12.85 -15.87 1.92
C GLU A 366 12.14 -15.09 0.80
N VAL A 367 12.62 -15.25 -0.43
CA VAL A 367 12.10 -14.57 -1.62
C VAL A 367 11.68 -15.57 -2.67
N ALA A 368 10.43 -15.53 -3.11
CA ALA A 368 9.93 -16.14 -4.33
C ALA A 368 9.77 -15.07 -5.42
N LEU A 369 10.05 -15.41 -6.68
CA LEU A 369 9.83 -14.49 -7.81
C LEU A 369 8.51 -14.82 -8.51
N THR A 370 7.86 -13.78 -9.08
CA THR A 370 6.59 -13.93 -9.79
C THR A 370 6.52 -13.08 -11.04
N THR A 371 5.69 -13.51 -12.01
CA THR A 371 5.32 -12.73 -13.19
C THR A 371 4.16 -11.76 -12.93
N HIS A 372 3.68 -11.67 -11.69
CA HIS A 372 2.62 -10.74 -11.30
C HIS A 372 2.93 -9.30 -11.70
N ALA A 373 1.91 -8.53 -12.06
CA ALA A 373 1.98 -7.12 -12.47
C ALA A 373 2.80 -6.83 -13.74
N LEU A 374 3.31 -7.86 -14.45
CA LEU A 374 3.95 -7.66 -15.75
C LEU A 374 2.89 -7.47 -16.84
N THR A 375 2.90 -6.33 -17.51
CA THR A 375 2.06 -6.05 -18.68
C THR A 375 2.49 -6.89 -19.88
N ASP A 376 3.78 -7.10 -20.06
CA ASP A 376 4.36 -8.04 -21.02
C ASP A 376 5.27 -9.04 -20.29
N ARG A 377 4.85 -10.31 -20.23
CA ARG A 377 5.63 -11.36 -19.59
C ARG A 377 6.99 -11.62 -20.24
N LYS A 378 7.17 -11.26 -21.52
CA LYS A 378 8.45 -11.40 -22.21
C LYS A 378 9.59 -10.61 -21.58
N VAL A 379 9.28 -9.52 -20.86
CA VAL A 379 10.30 -8.74 -20.14
C VAL A 379 10.82 -9.43 -18.89
N PHE A 380 10.17 -10.50 -18.40
CA PHE A 380 10.55 -11.21 -17.16
C PHE A 380 12.03 -11.58 -17.13
N ARG A 381 12.53 -12.26 -18.18
CA ARG A 381 13.92 -12.69 -18.24
C ARG A 381 14.91 -11.52 -18.31
N LYS A 382 14.56 -10.45 -19.03
CA LYS A 382 15.36 -9.21 -19.07
C LYS A 382 15.47 -8.60 -17.68
N ASN A 383 14.35 -8.52 -16.97
CA ASN A 383 14.30 -7.94 -15.63
C ASN A 383 15.00 -8.84 -14.60
N LEU A 384 14.88 -10.16 -14.73
CA LEU A 384 15.62 -11.12 -13.91
C LEU A 384 17.14 -10.96 -14.12
N ARG A 385 17.59 -10.82 -15.38
CA ARG A 385 18.99 -10.57 -15.68
C ARG A 385 19.48 -9.28 -15.02
N LEU A 386 18.68 -8.21 -15.06
CA LEU A 386 19.03 -6.96 -14.41
C LEU A 386 19.10 -7.11 -12.89
N ALA A 387 18.22 -7.89 -12.28
CA ALA A 387 18.27 -8.19 -10.84
C ALA A 387 19.55 -8.97 -10.47
N LEU A 388 19.98 -9.91 -11.31
CA LEU A 388 21.26 -10.62 -11.14
C LEU A 388 22.45 -9.65 -11.26
N ASP A 389 22.46 -8.79 -12.27
CA ASP A 389 23.49 -7.77 -12.46
C ASP A 389 23.55 -6.75 -11.31
N ARG A 390 22.49 -6.68 -10.50
CA ARG A 390 22.33 -5.80 -9.33
C ARG A 390 22.39 -6.56 -7.99
N GLY A 391 22.99 -7.75 -7.96
CA GLY A 391 23.38 -8.44 -6.73
C GLY A 391 22.50 -9.63 -6.31
N LEU A 392 21.49 -10.00 -7.09
CA LEU A 392 20.76 -11.25 -6.83
C LEU A 392 21.64 -12.43 -7.29
N ALA A 393 22.17 -13.23 -6.37
CA ALA A 393 23.00 -14.40 -6.71
C ALA A 393 22.21 -15.47 -7.46
N GLU A 394 22.78 -16.10 -8.47
CA GLU A 394 22.12 -17.15 -9.28
C GLU A 394 21.53 -18.30 -8.46
N PRO A 395 22.20 -18.87 -7.44
CA PRO A 395 21.57 -19.89 -6.59
C PRO A 395 20.33 -19.35 -5.85
N GLY A 396 20.37 -18.08 -5.46
CA GLY A 396 19.23 -17.38 -4.83
C GLY A 396 18.08 -17.17 -5.79
N ALA A 397 18.37 -16.79 -7.04
CA ALA A 397 17.36 -16.64 -8.10
C ALA A 397 16.73 -18.00 -8.47
N LEU A 398 17.54 -19.06 -8.56
CA LEU A 398 17.03 -20.40 -8.83
C LEU A 398 16.16 -20.92 -7.66
N ALA A 399 16.57 -20.69 -6.42
CA ALA A 399 15.75 -21.02 -5.26
C ALA A 399 14.40 -20.26 -5.27
N ALA A 400 14.43 -18.97 -5.66
CA ALA A 400 13.24 -18.14 -5.76
C ALA A 400 12.26 -18.54 -6.88
N LEU A 401 12.72 -19.37 -7.84
CA LEU A 401 11.91 -19.93 -8.93
C LEU A 401 11.52 -21.40 -8.70
N THR A 402 12.10 -22.08 -7.71
CA THR A 402 11.93 -23.53 -7.52
C THR A 402 11.58 -23.89 -6.08
N THR A 403 12.56 -23.96 -5.19
CA THR A 403 12.39 -24.50 -3.82
C THR A 403 11.60 -23.56 -2.89
N VAL A 404 11.78 -22.25 -2.99
CA VAL A 404 11.05 -21.30 -2.14
C VAL A 404 9.56 -21.29 -2.47
N PRO A 405 9.13 -21.11 -3.75
CA PRO A 405 7.71 -21.17 -4.07
C PRO A 405 7.09 -22.56 -3.81
N ALA A 406 7.83 -23.67 -3.99
CA ALA A 406 7.36 -24.99 -3.64
C ALA A 406 7.08 -25.13 -2.14
N LYS A 407 7.99 -24.64 -1.30
CA LYS A 407 7.82 -24.61 0.17
C LYS A 407 6.65 -23.73 0.57
N LEU A 408 6.59 -22.50 0.03
CA LEU A 408 5.54 -21.53 0.34
C LEU A 408 4.15 -22.08 0.02
N CYS A 409 4.01 -22.72 -1.15
CA CYS A 409 2.72 -23.30 -1.57
C CYS A 409 2.43 -24.69 -0.96
N GLY A 410 3.31 -25.20 -0.09
CA GLY A 410 3.14 -26.50 0.55
C GLY A 410 3.12 -27.66 -0.43
N ILE A 411 4.00 -27.61 -1.45
CA ILE A 411 4.11 -28.63 -2.51
C ILE A 411 5.57 -29.13 -2.65
N ALA A 412 6.43 -28.83 -1.67
CA ALA A 412 7.86 -29.15 -1.72
C ALA A 412 8.17 -30.66 -1.71
N ASP A 413 7.24 -31.48 -1.23
CA ASP A 413 7.27 -32.93 -1.30
C ASP A 413 7.10 -33.46 -2.73
N ARG A 414 6.50 -32.69 -3.62
CA ARG A 414 6.16 -33.08 -5.00
C ARG A 414 6.91 -32.33 -6.09
N LEU A 415 7.35 -31.08 -5.85
CA LEU A 415 7.98 -30.18 -6.82
C LEU A 415 9.17 -29.41 -6.20
N GLY A 416 9.89 -28.65 -7.03
CA GLY A 416 10.93 -27.71 -6.61
C GLY A 416 12.36 -28.22 -6.65
N THR A 417 12.57 -29.55 -6.73
CA THR A 417 13.88 -30.19 -6.90
C THR A 417 13.77 -31.37 -7.87
N ILE A 418 14.90 -31.82 -8.41
CA ILE A 418 14.98 -33.04 -9.25
C ILE A 418 15.41 -34.18 -8.33
N GLU A 419 14.43 -34.89 -7.78
CA GLU A 419 14.60 -35.99 -6.85
C GLU A 419 13.64 -37.15 -7.20
N PRO A 420 14.03 -38.40 -6.97
CA PRO A 420 13.16 -39.56 -7.21
C PRO A 420 11.82 -39.45 -6.49
N GLY A 421 10.74 -39.79 -7.17
CA GLY A 421 9.37 -39.77 -6.66
C GLY A 421 8.65 -38.40 -6.81
N LYS A 422 9.34 -37.35 -7.18
CA LYS A 422 8.71 -36.05 -7.49
C LYS A 422 8.11 -36.01 -8.89
N ILE A 423 7.16 -35.16 -9.10
CA ILE A 423 6.51 -34.95 -10.40
C ILE A 423 7.57 -34.50 -11.41
N ALA A 424 7.53 -35.09 -12.59
CA ALA A 424 8.47 -34.80 -13.66
C ALA A 424 8.18 -33.46 -14.37
N ASN A 425 8.31 -32.37 -13.58
CA ASN A 425 8.29 -31.02 -14.05
C ASN A 425 9.71 -30.49 -14.21
N LEU A 426 10.14 -30.26 -15.43
CA LEU A 426 11.50 -29.84 -15.75
C LEU A 426 11.50 -28.64 -16.70
N THR A 427 12.52 -27.79 -16.57
CA THR A 427 12.83 -26.69 -17.50
C THR A 427 14.14 -27.00 -18.19
N VAL A 428 14.11 -27.19 -19.52
CA VAL A 428 15.25 -27.54 -20.34
C VAL A 428 15.70 -26.35 -21.18
N VAL A 429 16.93 -25.90 -20.96
CA VAL A 429 17.53 -24.73 -21.60
C VAL A 429 18.66 -25.18 -22.56
N GLU A 430 18.70 -24.64 -23.77
CA GLU A 430 19.68 -24.98 -24.78
C GLU A 430 21.00 -24.24 -24.57
N GLY A 431 22.11 -24.96 -24.63
CA GLY A 431 23.49 -24.46 -24.67
C GLY A 431 24.00 -23.94 -23.34
N VAL A 432 23.53 -22.81 -22.93
CA VAL A 432 23.96 -22.05 -21.73
C VAL A 432 22.94 -22.16 -20.60
N GLY A 433 23.29 -21.65 -19.43
CA GLY A 433 22.37 -21.62 -18.28
C GLY A 433 21.19 -20.65 -18.47
N TYR A 434 20.08 -20.85 -17.74
CA TYR A 434 18.87 -20.02 -17.83
C TYR A 434 19.13 -18.54 -17.58
N PHE A 435 20.09 -18.26 -16.72
CA PHE A 435 20.44 -16.89 -16.31
C PHE A 435 21.33 -16.14 -17.30
N ASP A 436 21.81 -16.80 -18.34
CA ASP A 436 22.57 -16.17 -19.41
C ASP A 436 21.64 -15.34 -20.33
N ALA A 437 22.21 -14.25 -20.87
CA ALA A 437 21.44 -13.32 -21.71
C ALA A 437 20.85 -13.96 -22.97
N ASP A 438 21.59 -14.91 -23.54
CA ASP A 438 21.24 -15.60 -24.80
C ASP A 438 20.55 -16.96 -24.56
N ALA A 439 20.26 -17.32 -23.31
CA ALA A 439 19.58 -18.57 -22.95
C ALA A 439 18.23 -18.71 -23.65
N LYS A 440 17.96 -19.91 -24.16
CA LYS A 440 16.69 -20.26 -24.79
C LYS A 440 16.09 -21.45 -24.08
N VAL A 441 14.90 -21.28 -23.54
CA VAL A 441 14.10 -22.43 -23.09
C VAL A 441 13.75 -23.21 -24.33
N ARG A 442 14.20 -24.48 -24.40
CA ARG A 442 13.93 -25.38 -25.51
C ARG A 442 12.59 -26.07 -25.36
N GLN A 443 12.37 -26.61 -24.20
CA GLN A 443 11.14 -27.31 -23.83
C GLN A 443 10.93 -27.29 -22.32
N VAL A 444 9.71 -27.42 -21.89
CA VAL A 444 9.36 -27.73 -20.51
C VAL A 444 8.69 -29.10 -20.45
N TRP A 445 8.94 -29.84 -19.37
CA TRP A 445 8.24 -31.08 -19.06
C TRP A 445 7.25 -30.81 -17.95
N ILE A 446 6.03 -31.26 -18.11
CA ILE A 446 4.98 -31.13 -17.12
C ILE A 446 4.29 -32.47 -16.97
N ASP A 447 4.35 -33.04 -15.77
CA ASP A 447 3.81 -34.36 -15.46
C ASP A 447 4.39 -35.44 -16.42
N GLY A 448 5.69 -35.30 -16.78
CA GLY A 448 6.39 -36.18 -17.69
C GLY A 448 6.07 -35.97 -19.18
N VAL A 449 5.26 -35.01 -19.54
CA VAL A 449 4.90 -34.67 -20.92
C VAL A 449 5.73 -33.47 -21.40
N PRO A 450 6.45 -33.58 -22.54
CA PRO A 450 7.23 -32.47 -23.09
C PRO A 450 6.35 -31.50 -23.87
N PHE A 451 6.58 -30.18 -23.62
CA PHE A 451 6.02 -29.05 -24.36
C PHE A 451 7.16 -28.30 -25.04
N GLU A 452 7.17 -28.26 -26.36
CA GLU A 452 8.14 -27.51 -27.15
C GLU A 452 7.79 -26.00 -27.08
N THR A 453 8.76 -25.17 -26.73
CA THR A 453 8.58 -23.73 -26.60
C THR A 453 9.05 -22.93 -27.82
N GLN A 454 9.70 -23.60 -28.77
CA GLN A 454 10.12 -23.06 -30.06
C GLN A 454 9.67 -23.97 -31.19
N PRO A 455 9.29 -23.42 -32.39
CA PRO A 455 8.98 -24.27 -33.52
C PRO A 455 10.18 -25.13 -33.86
N ALA A 456 9.94 -26.43 -34.07
CA ALA A 456 10.99 -27.37 -34.49
C ALA A 456 11.74 -26.75 -35.69
N ARG A 457 13.08 -26.74 -35.66
CA ARG A 457 13.87 -26.42 -36.84
C ARG A 457 13.36 -27.32 -37.97
N LYS A 458 12.82 -26.71 -39.04
CA LYS A 458 12.55 -27.44 -40.26
C LYS A 458 13.82 -28.20 -40.62
N PRO A 459 13.75 -29.53 -40.92
CA PRO A 459 14.91 -30.25 -41.39
C PRO A 459 15.52 -29.46 -42.55
N ALA A 460 16.84 -29.30 -42.54
CA ALA A 460 17.53 -28.65 -43.65
C ALA A 460 17.08 -29.32 -44.93
N ASP A 461 16.47 -28.58 -45.83
CA ASP A 461 16.05 -29.06 -47.16
C ASP A 461 17.25 -29.75 -47.79
N VAL A 462 17.17 -31.08 -47.92
CA VAL A 462 18.07 -31.85 -48.78
C VAL A 462 17.78 -31.31 -50.18
N ARG A 463 18.72 -30.54 -50.71
CA ARG A 463 18.68 -30.05 -52.10
C ARG A 463 18.38 -31.18 -53.00
N GLN A 464 17.17 -31.26 -53.51
CA GLN A 464 16.90 -31.98 -54.77
C GLN A 464 17.57 -31.23 -55.90
N LEU A 465 18.63 -31.87 -56.37
CA LEU A 465 19.18 -31.58 -57.68
C LEU A 465 18.18 -32.00 -58.75
N THR A 466 17.32 -31.06 -59.15
CA THR A 466 16.51 -31.18 -60.35
C THR A 466 17.07 -30.20 -61.41
N THR A 467 17.55 -30.78 -62.49
CA THR A 467 18.02 -30.17 -63.72
C THR A 467 16.98 -29.18 -64.28
N LYS A 468 17.45 -27.98 -64.66
CA LYS A 468 16.69 -26.99 -65.46
C LYS A 468 16.27 -27.59 -66.77
N ALA A 469 14.99 -27.51 -67.11
CA ALA A 469 14.48 -27.48 -68.47
C ALA A 469 13.78 -26.11 -68.69
N GLU A 470 14.27 -25.37 -69.68
CA GLU A 470 13.66 -24.16 -70.20
C GLU A 470 12.41 -24.49 -71.00
N PRO A 471 11.34 -23.66 -70.93
CA PRO A 471 10.34 -23.64 -71.98
C PRO A 471 10.52 -22.41 -72.89
N PRO A 472 10.07 -22.50 -74.19
CA PRO A 472 10.36 -21.53 -75.21
C PRO A 472 9.38 -20.35 -75.21
N PRO A 473 9.69 -19.28 -76.00
CA PRO A 473 8.99 -17.97 -75.92
C PRO A 473 7.80 -17.86 -76.86
N THR A 474 6.67 -17.34 -76.38
CA THR A 474 5.66 -16.81 -77.36
C THR A 474 4.94 -15.57 -76.78
N GLY A 475 4.94 -14.49 -77.55
CA GLY A 475 3.72 -13.76 -77.92
C GLY A 475 3.57 -12.36 -77.31
N LYS A 476 3.87 -11.42 -78.18
CA LYS A 476 3.61 -9.94 -78.07
C LYS A 476 2.10 -9.55 -77.92
N LYS A 477 1.97 -8.40 -77.28
CA LYS A 477 1.03 -7.23 -77.45
C LYS A 477 0.38 -6.88 -76.11
N SER A 478 0.18 -5.61 -75.70
CA SER A 478 0.12 -4.29 -76.34
C SER A 478 0.32 -3.21 -75.25
N GLU A 479 0.77 -2.05 -75.74
CA GLU A 479 1.04 -0.83 -75.01
C GLU A 479 -0.23 -0.10 -74.58
N THR A 480 -0.17 0.60 -73.40
CA THR A 480 -0.56 1.99 -73.24
C THR A 480 -0.14 2.55 -71.84
N PRO A 481 -0.10 3.87 -71.55
CA PRO A 481 1.17 4.44 -71.11
C PRO A 481 1.23 4.97 -69.67
N ASN A 482 2.45 5.10 -69.27
CA ASN A 482 3.05 5.93 -68.19
C ASN A 482 2.17 6.77 -67.27
N VAL A 483 2.28 6.46 -65.96
CA VAL A 483 2.45 7.48 -64.90
C VAL A 483 3.73 7.17 -64.17
N VAL A 484 4.65 8.11 -64.17
CA VAL A 484 5.94 8.06 -63.48
C VAL A 484 5.68 8.30 -62.00
N SER A 485 5.88 7.27 -61.17
CA SER A 485 6.08 7.45 -59.75
C SER A 485 7.49 7.02 -59.40
N ASN A 486 8.29 7.96 -58.97
CA ASN A 486 9.66 7.74 -58.44
C ASN A 486 9.59 6.83 -57.22
N GLY A 487 9.77 5.55 -57.41
CA GLY A 487 9.98 4.58 -56.35
C GLY A 487 11.46 4.53 -55.99
N GLY A 488 11.91 5.42 -55.11
CA GLY A 488 13.17 5.25 -54.41
C GLY A 488 13.09 3.99 -53.56
N LYS A 489 13.89 2.96 -53.91
CA LYS A 489 14.17 1.85 -53.00
C LYS A 489 14.72 2.43 -51.72
N ALA A 490 13.98 2.37 -50.63
CA ALA A 490 14.52 2.61 -49.30
C ALA A 490 15.62 1.59 -49.05
N VAL A 491 16.85 2.08 -49.13
CA VAL A 491 18.05 1.36 -48.64
C VAL A 491 17.95 1.38 -47.13
N THR A 492 17.46 0.29 -46.58
CA THR A 492 17.61 0.06 -45.14
C THR A 492 19.09 0.13 -44.80
N PRO A 493 19.55 1.05 -43.96
CA PRO A 493 20.93 1.10 -43.58
C PRO A 493 21.31 -0.22 -42.92
N LYS A 494 22.31 -0.93 -43.38
CA LYS A 494 22.95 -2.04 -42.69
C LYS A 494 23.48 -1.45 -41.38
N VAL A 495 22.76 -1.62 -40.27
CA VAL A 495 23.24 -1.26 -38.93
C VAL A 495 24.53 -2.04 -38.72
N ASP A 496 25.62 -1.31 -38.57
CA ASP A 496 26.95 -1.91 -38.34
C ASP A 496 26.84 -2.71 -37.01
N LYS A 497 27.05 -4.02 -37.10
CA LYS A 497 26.95 -4.94 -35.95
C LYS A 497 27.92 -4.55 -34.82
N SER A 498 29.01 -3.86 -35.13
CA SER A 498 29.99 -3.36 -34.16
C SER A 498 29.40 -2.21 -33.32
N VAL A 499 28.72 -1.27 -33.95
CA VAL A 499 28.08 -0.12 -33.30
C VAL A 499 26.91 -0.61 -32.39
N ALA A 500 26.14 -1.58 -32.85
CA ALA A 500 25.06 -2.19 -32.04
C ALA A 500 25.62 -2.92 -30.82
N ALA A 501 26.72 -3.66 -30.95
CA ALA A 501 27.38 -4.35 -29.85
C ALA A 501 27.96 -3.37 -28.82
N THR A 502 28.58 -2.27 -29.27
CA THR A 502 29.12 -1.22 -28.40
C THR A 502 27.99 -0.53 -27.60
N LYS A 503 26.88 -0.15 -28.25
CA LYS A 503 25.72 0.42 -27.58
C LYS A 503 25.13 -0.52 -26.55
N LYS A 504 25.02 -1.82 -26.85
CA LYS A 504 24.52 -2.86 -25.92
C LYS A 504 25.42 -2.98 -24.69
N ALA A 505 26.76 -2.99 -24.90
CA ALA A 505 27.73 -3.07 -23.81
C ALA A 505 27.67 -1.82 -22.91
N GLU A 506 27.59 -0.63 -23.50
CA GLU A 506 27.46 0.63 -22.77
C GLU A 506 26.15 0.69 -21.95
N LEU A 507 25.03 0.32 -22.54
CA LEU A 507 23.75 0.23 -21.85
C LEU A 507 23.83 -0.73 -20.66
N THR A 508 24.42 -1.92 -20.87
CA THR A 508 24.60 -2.91 -19.80
C THR A 508 25.45 -2.36 -18.67
N ALA A 509 26.55 -1.65 -18.97
CA ALA A 509 27.40 -1.04 -17.96
C ALA A 509 26.67 0.03 -17.14
N LEU A 510 25.88 0.89 -17.80
CA LEU A 510 25.04 1.89 -17.12
C LEU A 510 23.97 1.27 -16.24
N GLN A 511 23.35 0.18 -16.70
CA GLN A 511 22.30 -0.52 -15.94
C GLN A 511 22.85 -1.27 -14.72
N LYS A 512 24.08 -1.78 -14.81
CA LYS A 512 24.77 -2.44 -13.67
C LYS A 512 25.13 -1.47 -12.55
N GLN A 513 25.37 -0.20 -12.85
CA GLN A 513 25.79 0.80 -11.87
C GLN A 513 24.57 1.51 -11.28
N ARG A 514 24.42 1.43 -9.96
CA ARG A 514 23.48 2.26 -9.22
C ARG A 514 24.12 3.62 -8.91
N VAL A 515 23.35 4.69 -9.14
CA VAL A 515 23.72 6.08 -8.82
C VAL A 515 22.91 6.60 -7.64
N ALA A 516 21.66 6.18 -7.53
CA ALA A 516 20.76 6.59 -6.47
C ALA A 516 21.30 6.25 -5.09
N GLN A 517 21.23 7.23 -4.19
CA GLN A 517 21.57 7.06 -2.79
C GLN A 517 20.41 6.47 -1.99
N SER A 518 20.73 5.82 -0.86
CA SER A 518 19.70 5.40 0.08
C SER A 518 18.99 6.65 0.63
N PRO A 519 17.65 6.66 0.72
CA PRO A 519 16.93 7.75 1.37
C PRO A 519 17.44 8.06 2.78
N ASN A 520 17.88 7.05 3.53
CA ASN A 520 18.47 7.22 4.85
C ASN A 520 19.83 7.94 4.82
N ALA A 521 20.61 7.80 3.76
CA ALA A 521 21.91 8.49 3.65
C ALA A 521 21.71 10.02 3.62
N SER A 522 20.65 10.51 2.99
CA SER A 522 20.35 11.94 2.92
C SER A 522 19.81 12.55 4.23
N ARG A 523 19.44 11.71 5.18
CA ARG A 523 18.95 12.16 6.51
C ARG A 523 20.09 12.52 7.46
N GLY A 524 21.30 12.06 7.19
CA GLY A 524 22.46 12.26 8.04
C GLY A 524 22.41 11.46 9.35
N ALA A 525 23.48 11.60 10.12
CA ALA A 525 23.54 10.98 11.45
C ALA A 525 22.73 11.78 12.46
N LEU A 526 21.85 11.09 13.21
CA LEU A 526 21.07 11.73 14.26
C LEU A 526 21.98 12.01 15.47
N LEU A 527 22.16 13.30 15.80
CA LEU A 527 22.91 13.72 16.97
C LEU A 527 22.12 13.42 18.26
N THR A 528 22.64 12.51 19.07
CA THR A 528 22.00 12.02 20.31
C THR A 528 22.93 12.14 21.52
N PRO A 529 23.24 13.36 22.02
CA PRO A 529 24.08 13.54 23.16
C PRO A 529 23.39 13.06 24.44
N ARG A 530 24.15 12.53 25.39
CA ARG A 530 23.62 12.14 26.69
C ARG A 530 23.16 13.37 27.51
N SER A 531 23.91 14.47 27.39
CA SER A 531 23.65 15.73 28.08
C SER A 531 23.86 16.90 27.12
N VAL A 532 22.96 17.89 27.19
CA VAL A 532 23.03 19.14 26.44
C VAL A 532 22.86 20.31 27.41
N LEU A 533 23.79 21.23 27.40
CA LEU A 533 23.64 22.54 28.06
C LEU A 533 23.39 23.62 26.98
N ILE A 534 22.27 24.29 27.04
CA ILE A 534 22.00 25.50 26.30
C ILE A 534 22.19 26.65 27.29
N GLN A 535 23.15 27.56 26.98
CA GLN A 535 23.51 28.63 27.89
C GLN A 535 23.25 30.01 27.28
N ASN A 536 23.03 31.01 28.15
CA ASN A 536 22.88 32.43 27.81
C ASN A 536 21.68 32.76 26.90
N ALA A 537 20.64 31.89 26.86
CA ALA A 537 19.47 32.07 26.02
C ALA A 537 18.42 33.00 26.66
N THR A 538 17.58 33.64 25.84
CA THR A 538 16.27 34.10 26.28
C THR A 538 15.33 32.88 26.24
N VAL A 539 14.99 32.32 27.40
CA VAL A 539 14.22 31.10 27.55
C VAL A 539 12.73 31.40 27.73
N TRP A 540 11.92 31.00 26.78
CA TRP A 540 10.45 31.02 26.85
C TRP A 540 9.97 29.72 27.45
N THR A 541 9.80 29.66 28.77
CA THR A 541 9.49 28.39 29.43
C THR A 541 8.08 27.87 29.08
N CYS A 542 7.15 28.74 28.75
CA CYS A 542 5.69 28.49 28.66
C CYS A 542 5.11 27.83 29.93
N GLY A 543 5.91 27.73 31.00
CA GLY A 543 5.56 27.28 32.33
C GLY A 543 5.45 28.45 33.32
N PRO A 544 5.38 28.15 34.64
CA PRO A 544 5.23 29.16 35.71
C PRO A 544 6.36 30.18 35.79
N GLN A 545 7.55 29.85 35.31
CA GLN A 545 8.72 30.73 35.34
C GLN A 545 8.67 31.87 34.29
N GLY A 546 7.73 31.76 33.31
CA GLY A 546 7.57 32.76 32.25
C GLY A 546 8.77 32.82 31.31
N VAL A 547 9.21 34.05 30.99
CA VAL A 547 10.37 34.30 30.11
C VAL A 547 11.58 34.71 30.94
N LEU A 548 12.70 34.01 30.74
CA LEU A 548 13.96 34.20 31.45
C LEU A 548 15.03 34.71 30.49
N THR A 549 15.60 35.87 30.72
CA THR A 549 16.67 36.42 29.87
C THR A 549 18.04 36.00 30.37
N ASN A 550 18.95 35.62 29.48
CA ASN A 550 20.31 35.13 29.80
C ASN A 550 20.31 33.96 30.78
N ALA A 551 19.45 32.99 30.54
CA ALA A 551 19.27 31.80 31.37
C ALA A 551 19.84 30.51 30.68
N ASN A 552 19.99 29.49 31.50
CA ASN A 552 20.51 28.18 31.05
C ASN A 552 19.42 27.10 31.10
N VAL A 553 19.52 26.15 30.19
CA VAL A 553 18.71 24.91 30.20
C VAL A 553 19.65 23.72 30.11
N LEU A 554 19.58 22.83 31.09
CA LEU A 554 20.30 21.57 31.11
C LEU A 554 19.34 20.43 30.74
N VAL A 555 19.71 19.66 29.74
CA VAL A 555 19.02 18.44 29.30
C VAL A 555 19.89 17.24 29.65
N VAL A 556 19.31 16.20 30.25
CA VAL A 556 19.99 14.96 30.59
C VAL A 556 19.09 13.78 30.15
N SER A 557 19.66 12.85 29.42
CA SER A 557 18.97 11.64 28.94
C SER A 557 17.60 11.93 28.29
N GLY A 558 17.56 12.96 27.45
CA GLY A 558 16.34 13.33 26.71
C GLY A 558 15.26 14.08 27.50
N LYS A 559 15.54 14.44 28.76
CA LYS A 559 14.63 15.20 29.63
C LYS A 559 15.21 16.55 30.01
N VAL A 560 14.36 17.52 30.18
CA VAL A 560 14.72 18.79 30.81
C VAL A 560 15.09 18.50 32.27
N HIS A 561 16.33 18.78 32.65
CA HIS A 561 16.83 18.55 34.01
C HIS A 561 16.72 19.81 34.86
N GLN A 562 17.13 20.95 34.32
CA GLN A 562 17.12 22.23 35.04
C GLN A 562 16.95 23.40 34.09
N VAL A 563 16.22 24.41 34.51
CA VAL A 563 15.97 25.66 33.78
C VAL A 563 16.18 26.84 34.73
N GLY A 564 16.85 27.90 34.31
CA GLY A 564 17.03 29.12 35.04
C GLY A 564 18.48 29.57 35.16
N PHE A 565 18.81 30.30 36.28
CA PHE A 565 20.13 30.87 36.55
C PHE A 565 20.93 29.89 37.44
N PHE A 566 21.80 29.13 36.89
CA PHE A 566 22.63 28.16 37.61
C PHE A 566 24.01 28.02 36.97
N LYS A 567 24.98 27.59 37.72
CA LYS A 567 26.29 27.18 37.25
C LYS A 567 26.25 25.65 37.03
N PRO A 568 26.30 25.20 35.76
CA PRO A 568 26.21 23.78 35.52
C PRO A 568 27.49 23.04 35.92
N GLN A 569 27.32 21.88 36.56
CA GLN A 569 28.38 20.88 36.64
C GLN A 569 28.32 20.04 35.37
N LEU A 570 29.33 20.19 34.52
CA LEU A 570 29.34 19.52 33.20
C LEU A 570 30.19 18.24 33.29
N SER A 571 29.66 17.17 32.71
CA SER A 571 30.45 16.02 32.32
C SER A 571 31.22 16.30 31.03
N SER A 572 32.32 15.59 30.80
CA SER A 572 33.16 15.78 29.61
C SER A 572 32.45 15.50 28.27
N ASP A 573 31.35 14.76 28.33
CA ASP A 573 30.50 14.41 27.19
C ASP A 573 29.29 15.34 27.02
N THR A 574 29.16 16.42 27.78
CA THR A 574 28.09 17.38 27.65
C THR A 574 28.28 18.24 26.40
N LEU A 575 27.29 18.22 25.51
CA LEU A 575 27.25 19.17 24.41
C LEU A 575 26.83 20.54 24.92
N VAL A 576 27.70 21.55 24.71
CA VAL A 576 27.41 22.93 25.09
C VAL A 576 26.98 23.72 23.85
N ILE A 577 25.84 24.39 23.93
CA ILE A 577 25.33 25.29 22.92
C ILE A 577 25.27 26.70 23.51
N ASP A 578 26.13 27.62 22.99
CA ASP A 578 26.01 29.03 23.32
C ASP A 578 24.88 29.66 22.52
N ALA A 579 23.84 30.08 23.20
CA ALA A 579 22.65 30.71 22.66
C ALA A 579 22.57 32.21 22.98
N THR A 580 23.75 32.87 23.18
CA THR A 580 23.81 34.31 23.40
C THR A 580 23.08 35.07 22.26
N GLY A 581 22.13 35.93 22.61
CA GLY A 581 21.31 36.65 21.65
C GLY A 581 20.22 35.84 20.94
N LYS A 582 20.09 34.55 21.26
CA LYS A 582 19.08 33.66 20.69
C LYS A 582 17.95 33.37 21.68
N HIS A 583 16.86 32.87 21.15
CA HIS A 583 15.68 32.49 21.92
C HIS A 583 15.50 30.96 21.94
N LEU A 584 15.20 30.44 23.10
CA LEU A 584 14.87 29.02 23.30
C LEU A 584 13.40 28.90 23.71
N ALA A 585 12.64 28.06 23.02
CA ALA A 585 11.24 27.82 23.29
C ALA A 585 10.93 26.31 23.33
N PRO A 586 9.82 25.86 23.95
CA PRO A 586 9.33 24.50 23.76
C PRO A 586 9.08 24.22 22.30
N GLY A 587 9.18 22.96 21.89
CA GLY A 587 8.76 22.55 20.56
C GLY A 587 7.29 22.86 20.30
N LEU A 588 6.99 23.33 19.10
CA LEU A 588 5.62 23.64 18.71
C LEU A 588 4.79 22.37 18.56
N ILE A 589 3.50 22.46 18.82
CA ILE A 589 2.54 21.36 18.78
C ILE A 589 1.35 21.75 17.90
N ASP A 590 1.09 20.96 16.88
CA ASP A 590 -0.08 21.09 16.02
C ASP A 590 -1.23 20.22 16.54
N CYS A 591 -2.28 20.85 17.04
CA CYS A 591 -3.46 20.16 17.59
C CYS A 591 -4.34 19.51 16.50
N HIS A 592 -4.19 19.91 15.25
CA HIS A 592 -4.94 19.39 14.11
C HIS A 592 -4.08 19.36 12.85
N SER A 593 -3.66 18.18 12.48
CA SER A 593 -2.82 17.96 11.30
C SER A 593 -3.32 16.81 10.46
N HIS A 594 -3.11 16.90 9.16
CA HIS A 594 -3.28 15.83 8.20
C HIS A 594 -1.94 15.39 7.57
N THR A 595 -0.84 15.95 8.02
CA THR A 595 0.52 15.55 7.65
C THR A 595 0.77 14.08 7.97
N ALA A 596 1.61 13.43 7.19
CA ALA A 596 2.03 12.04 7.44
C ALA A 596 0.88 11.02 7.51
N ILE A 597 -0.15 11.18 6.69
CA ILE A 597 -1.22 10.20 6.48
C ILE A 597 -1.12 9.66 5.06
N LEU A 598 -1.19 8.33 4.90
CA LEU A 598 -1.08 7.63 3.63
C LEU A 598 -2.47 7.32 3.06
N GLY A 599 -2.68 7.58 1.76
CA GLY A 599 -3.87 7.14 1.02
C GLY A 599 -5.15 7.91 1.35
N GLY A 600 -5.03 9.18 1.75
CA GLY A 600 -6.16 10.04 2.07
C GLY A 600 -6.54 10.03 3.56
N VAL A 601 -7.22 11.08 4.00
CA VAL A 601 -7.53 11.31 5.41
C VAL A 601 -8.97 10.99 5.78
N ASN A 602 -9.84 10.70 4.81
CA ASN A 602 -11.24 10.41 5.02
C ASN A 602 -11.62 8.97 4.64
N GLU A 603 -12.36 8.30 5.52
CA GLU A 603 -13.27 7.23 5.13
C GLU A 603 -14.69 7.82 5.17
N GLY A 604 -15.11 8.43 4.05
CA GLY A 604 -16.32 9.26 4.01
C GLY A 604 -17.61 8.52 3.67
N THR A 605 -17.57 7.21 3.41
CA THR A 605 -18.71 6.46 2.89
C THR A 605 -19.84 6.22 3.89
N LEU A 606 -19.51 6.06 5.16
CA LEU A 606 -20.47 5.84 6.23
C LEU A 606 -20.61 7.10 7.11
N PRO A 607 -21.77 7.32 7.76
CA PRO A 607 -21.92 8.46 8.67
C PRO A 607 -21.13 8.31 9.98
N SER A 608 -20.80 7.08 10.36
CA SER A 608 -19.86 6.80 11.44
C SER A 608 -18.80 5.81 10.97
N THR A 609 -17.55 6.18 11.14
CA THR A 609 -16.36 5.37 10.84
C THR A 609 -15.42 5.32 12.05
N ALA A 610 -15.99 5.27 13.27
CA ALA A 610 -15.23 5.22 14.52
C ALA A 610 -14.27 4.01 14.63
N MET A 611 -14.50 2.97 13.81
CA MET A 611 -13.62 1.80 13.72
C MET A 611 -12.32 2.02 12.94
N VAL A 612 -12.22 3.05 12.10
CA VAL A 612 -10.99 3.30 11.34
C VAL A 612 -9.95 4.02 12.22
N ARG A 613 -8.67 3.82 11.92
CA ARG A 613 -7.57 4.34 12.74
C ARG A 613 -6.53 5.02 11.86
N ILE A 614 -6.25 6.29 12.09
CA ILE A 614 -5.13 6.99 11.43
C ILE A 614 -3.79 6.30 11.76
N ALA A 615 -3.68 5.71 12.94
CA ALA A 615 -2.50 4.94 13.32
C ALA A 615 -2.14 3.79 12.36
N ASP A 616 -3.08 3.32 11.56
CA ASP A 616 -2.85 2.26 10.57
C ASP A 616 -2.21 2.76 9.27
N VAL A 617 -2.24 4.07 9.04
CA VAL A 617 -1.83 4.70 7.78
C VAL A 617 -0.83 5.84 7.98
N VAL A 618 -0.04 5.80 9.05
CA VAL A 618 1.00 6.80 9.29
C VAL A 618 2.08 6.71 8.21
N ASN A 619 2.33 7.81 7.51
CA ASN A 619 3.35 7.96 6.47
C ASN A 619 4.64 8.55 7.06
N SER A 620 5.61 7.69 7.36
CA SER A 620 6.92 8.11 7.89
C SER A 620 7.89 8.64 6.84
N GLU A 621 7.56 8.50 5.56
CA GLU A 621 8.46 8.81 4.44
C GLU A 621 8.21 10.19 3.83
N THR A 622 7.21 10.92 4.31
CA THR A 622 6.90 12.25 3.78
C THR A 622 7.95 13.30 4.17
N GLU A 623 8.38 14.10 3.21
CA GLU A 623 9.29 15.25 3.43
C GLU A 623 8.64 16.37 4.25
N ASN A 624 7.31 16.41 4.36
CA ASN A 624 6.60 17.37 5.20
C ASN A 624 7.08 17.34 6.65
N LEU A 625 7.45 16.15 7.18
CA LEU A 625 8.02 16.03 8.52
C LEU A 625 9.29 16.87 8.70
N PHE A 626 10.21 16.82 7.72
CA PHE A 626 11.45 17.59 7.77
C PHE A 626 11.20 19.09 7.59
N GLN A 627 10.27 19.45 6.70
CA GLN A 627 9.91 20.84 6.45
C GLN A 627 9.22 21.48 7.67
N GLN A 628 8.42 20.74 8.39
CA GLN A 628 7.74 21.20 9.60
C GLN A 628 8.69 21.29 10.79
N LEU A 629 9.66 20.40 10.90
CA LEU A 629 10.77 20.55 11.86
C LEU A 629 11.55 21.85 11.63
N ALA A 630 11.71 22.29 10.37
CA ALA A 630 12.33 23.58 10.04
C ALA A 630 11.53 24.78 10.51
N GLY A 631 10.24 24.60 10.79
CA GLY A 631 9.34 25.58 11.42
C GLY A 631 9.21 25.43 12.93
N GLY A 632 9.98 24.52 13.55
CA GLY A 632 9.96 24.30 14.98
C GLY A 632 8.88 23.35 15.49
N LEU A 633 8.13 22.67 14.60
CA LEU A 633 7.12 21.70 15.00
C LEU A 633 7.77 20.40 15.49
N THR A 634 7.36 19.92 16.67
CA THR A 634 7.88 18.69 17.27
C THR A 634 6.83 17.60 17.44
N MET A 635 5.56 17.99 17.53
CA MET A 635 4.43 17.05 17.74
C MET A 635 3.23 17.47 16.90
N ALA A 636 2.50 16.49 16.38
CA ALA A 636 1.27 16.72 15.63
C ALA A 636 0.20 15.68 16.01
N ASN A 637 -1.05 16.13 16.07
CA ASN A 637 -2.21 15.28 16.21
C ASN A 637 -2.78 14.98 14.83
N LEU A 638 -2.52 13.78 14.33
CA LEU A 638 -3.03 13.31 13.04
C LEU A 638 -4.48 12.90 13.18
N LEU A 639 -5.36 13.63 12.51
CA LEU A 639 -6.81 13.45 12.60
C LEU A 639 -7.36 12.86 11.28
N HIS A 640 -8.45 12.11 11.41
CA HIS A 640 -9.37 11.85 10.31
C HIS A 640 -9.95 13.16 9.80
N GLY A 641 -10.22 13.30 8.52
CA GLY A 641 -10.87 14.46 7.94
C GLY A 641 -12.30 14.68 8.47
N SER A 642 -12.99 15.71 7.98
CA SER A 642 -14.30 16.12 8.48
C SER A 642 -15.49 15.66 7.62
N ALA A 643 -15.32 14.57 6.85
CA ALA A 643 -16.37 14.08 5.95
C ALA A 643 -17.61 13.54 6.67
N ASN A 644 -17.47 12.98 7.87
CA ASN A 644 -18.52 12.26 8.60
C ASN A 644 -18.81 12.95 9.94
N PRO A 645 -20.06 12.83 10.48
CA PRO A 645 -20.36 13.24 11.86
C PRO A 645 -19.43 12.56 12.88
N ILE A 646 -19.19 11.26 12.73
CA ILE A 646 -18.24 10.49 13.52
C ILE A 646 -17.19 9.93 12.57
N GLY A 647 -16.00 10.48 12.61
CA GLY A 647 -14.84 10.04 11.82
C GLY A 647 -14.02 8.97 12.54
N GLY A 648 -12.73 8.86 12.14
CA GLY A 648 -11.82 7.85 12.67
C GLY A 648 -11.04 8.28 13.91
N GLN A 649 -10.36 7.30 14.50
CA GLN A 649 -9.48 7.45 15.64
C GLN A 649 -8.19 8.16 15.22
N ASN A 650 -7.68 9.06 16.04
CA ASN A 650 -6.48 9.84 15.77
C ASN A 650 -5.17 9.05 16.03
N SER A 651 -4.06 9.68 15.68
CA SER A 651 -2.73 9.27 16.12
C SER A 651 -1.89 10.49 16.43
N ILE A 652 -1.39 10.61 17.66
CA ILE A 652 -0.43 11.67 18.00
C ILE A 652 0.96 11.17 17.67
N ILE A 653 1.72 11.98 16.94
CA ILE A 653 3.11 11.67 16.55
C ILE A 653 4.08 12.73 17.09
N LYS A 654 5.31 12.32 17.36
CA LYS A 654 6.48 13.19 17.42
C LYS A 654 7.19 13.14 16.06
N LEU A 655 7.64 14.27 15.56
CA LEU A 655 8.24 14.39 14.24
C LEU A 655 9.67 13.80 14.21
N ARG A 656 9.83 12.58 14.63
CA ARG A 656 11.11 11.84 14.66
C ARG A 656 11.52 11.42 13.25
N PHE A 657 11.83 12.40 12.41
CA PHE A 657 12.18 12.20 10.99
C PHE A 657 13.22 11.11 10.80
N GLY A 658 12.90 10.12 9.97
CA GLY A 658 13.73 8.92 9.75
C GLY A 658 13.26 7.68 10.51
N ALA A 659 12.43 7.84 11.53
CA ALA A 659 11.80 6.70 12.20
C ALA A 659 10.78 6.01 11.27
N GLY A 660 10.43 4.77 11.57
CA GLY A 660 9.30 4.08 10.92
C GLY A 660 7.95 4.57 11.48
N PRO A 661 6.82 4.12 10.89
CA PRO A 661 5.49 4.53 11.34
C PRO A 661 5.27 4.35 12.84
N GLU A 662 5.65 3.22 13.41
CA GLU A 662 5.51 2.96 14.85
C GLU A 662 6.44 3.87 15.69
N GLY A 663 7.64 4.18 15.17
CA GLY A 663 8.59 5.06 15.85
C GLY A 663 8.18 6.54 15.90
N LEU A 664 7.27 6.97 15.00
CA LEU A 664 6.70 8.32 15.06
C LEU A 664 5.64 8.44 16.15
N LYS A 665 4.84 7.40 16.42
CA LYS A 665 3.71 7.46 17.35
C LYS A 665 4.14 7.79 18.77
N PHE A 666 3.40 8.68 19.42
CA PHE A 666 3.55 8.98 20.82
C PHE A 666 2.52 8.20 21.64
N THR A 667 2.90 6.98 22.01
CA THR A 667 2.01 5.99 22.63
C THR A 667 1.52 6.34 24.03
N ASN A 668 2.14 7.32 24.70
CA ASN A 668 1.72 7.80 26.01
C ASN A 668 0.53 8.77 25.95
N ALA A 669 0.17 9.24 24.75
CA ALA A 669 -0.97 10.12 24.58
C ALA A 669 -2.30 9.39 24.84
N PRO A 670 -3.31 10.07 25.42
CA PRO A 670 -4.66 9.54 25.48
C PRO A 670 -5.20 9.23 24.06
N ALA A 671 -6.03 8.19 23.98
CA ALA A 671 -6.74 7.89 22.73
C ALA A 671 -7.68 9.05 22.36
N GLY A 672 -7.79 9.34 21.08
CA GLY A 672 -8.70 10.36 20.57
C GLY A 672 -9.48 9.90 19.35
N ILE A 673 -10.45 10.72 18.93
CA ILE A 673 -11.30 10.45 17.76
C ILE A 673 -11.78 11.77 17.16
N LYS A 674 -11.90 11.81 15.84
CA LYS A 674 -12.46 12.95 15.11
C LYS A 674 -13.98 12.87 15.06
N PHE A 675 -14.63 13.98 15.44
CA PHE A 675 -16.03 14.25 15.15
C PHE A 675 -16.11 15.46 14.22
N ALA A 676 -17.24 15.69 13.58
CA ALA A 676 -17.43 16.86 12.75
C ALA A 676 -18.89 17.34 12.73
N LEU A 677 -19.02 18.65 12.51
CA LEU A 677 -20.26 19.41 12.30
C LEU A 677 -20.20 20.11 10.94
N GLY A 678 -21.20 20.86 10.58
CA GLY A 678 -21.20 21.73 9.43
C GLY A 678 -21.64 21.11 8.10
N GLU A 679 -21.23 21.71 7.01
CA GLU A 679 -21.65 21.37 5.65
C GLU A 679 -21.16 20.00 5.20
N ASN A 680 -19.90 19.66 5.51
CA ASN A 680 -19.26 18.43 5.05
C ASN A 680 -20.03 17.18 5.49
N VAL A 681 -20.43 17.12 6.75
CA VAL A 681 -21.07 15.93 7.32
C VAL A 681 -22.48 15.70 6.79
N LYS A 682 -23.13 16.75 6.27
CA LYS A 682 -24.42 16.69 5.59
C LYS A 682 -24.30 16.45 4.09
N GLN A 683 -23.08 16.42 3.58
CA GLN A 683 -22.77 16.35 2.14
C GLN A 683 -23.39 17.50 1.31
N SER A 684 -23.75 18.63 1.94
CA SER A 684 -24.41 19.73 1.26
C SER A 684 -23.49 20.52 0.32
N ASN A 685 -22.17 20.36 0.46
CA ASN A 685 -21.14 20.94 -0.38
C ASN A 685 -20.44 19.92 -1.31
N TRP A 686 -20.99 18.69 -1.42
CA TRP A 686 -20.40 17.63 -2.26
C TRP A 686 -21.03 17.56 -3.67
N GLY A 687 -22.02 18.43 -3.96
CA GLY A 687 -22.85 18.40 -5.15
C GLY A 687 -24.04 17.44 -5.03
N ASP A 688 -25.10 17.72 -5.78
CA ASP A 688 -26.39 17.05 -5.64
C ASP A 688 -26.34 15.53 -5.86
N ARG A 689 -25.42 15.06 -6.69
CA ARG A 689 -25.23 13.63 -6.99
C ARG A 689 -24.49 12.85 -5.89
N ASN A 690 -23.90 13.55 -4.95
CA ASN A 690 -23.06 12.94 -3.91
C ASN A 690 -23.72 12.91 -2.54
N THR A 691 -24.98 13.35 -2.44
CA THR A 691 -25.74 13.29 -1.20
C THR A 691 -26.33 11.89 -1.05
N THR A 692 -25.57 10.97 -0.44
CA THR A 692 -25.87 9.54 -0.46
C THR A 692 -26.21 8.95 0.91
N ARG A 693 -26.07 9.71 2.00
CA ARG A 693 -26.27 9.19 3.36
C ARG A 693 -26.88 10.22 4.32
N PHE A 694 -27.50 9.72 5.39
CA PHE A 694 -27.86 10.50 6.58
C PHE A 694 -26.61 10.84 7.43
N PRO A 695 -26.56 12.01 8.16
CA PRO A 695 -27.57 13.07 8.17
C PRO A 695 -27.41 14.07 7.00
N GLN A 696 -28.52 14.65 6.54
CA GLN A 696 -28.53 15.66 5.48
C GLN A 696 -28.91 17.06 5.97
N THR A 697 -29.20 17.20 7.23
CA THR A 697 -29.59 18.47 7.86
C THR A 697 -28.86 18.70 9.16
N ARG A 698 -28.78 19.99 9.61
CA ARG A 698 -28.23 20.33 10.92
C ARG A 698 -28.99 19.70 12.07
N MET A 699 -30.30 19.50 11.95
CA MET A 699 -31.11 18.79 12.94
C MET A 699 -30.79 17.31 13.04
N GLY A 700 -30.44 16.69 11.93
CA GLY A 700 -30.08 15.25 11.87
C GLY A 700 -28.76 14.91 12.56
N VAL A 701 -27.82 15.86 12.62
CA VAL A 701 -26.49 15.61 13.19
C VAL A 701 -26.54 15.31 14.71
N PRO A 702 -27.19 16.13 15.57
CA PRO A 702 -27.34 15.79 16.98
C PRO A 702 -28.09 14.50 17.22
N THR A 703 -29.17 14.27 16.48
CA THR A 703 -29.94 13.01 16.54
C THR A 703 -29.07 11.78 16.22
N PHE A 704 -28.17 11.92 15.25
CA PHE A 704 -27.23 10.85 14.91
C PHE A 704 -26.27 10.56 16.06
N PHE A 705 -25.69 11.58 16.70
CA PHE A 705 -24.81 11.38 17.86
C PHE A 705 -25.50 10.69 19.01
N GLU A 706 -26.74 11.14 19.36
CA GLU A 706 -27.53 10.52 20.42
C GLU A 706 -27.82 9.04 20.15
N ASN A 707 -28.18 8.73 18.91
CA ASN A 707 -28.41 7.36 18.47
C ASN A 707 -27.15 6.50 18.65
N ARG A 708 -25.99 6.97 18.19
CA ARG A 708 -24.76 6.20 18.28
C ARG A 708 -24.27 6.03 19.72
N PHE A 709 -24.35 7.07 20.56
CA PHE A 709 -24.02 6.93 21.98
C PHE A 709 -24.98 5.99 22.71
N THR A 710 -26.27 6.00 22.36
CA THR A 710 -27.24 5.05 22.89
C THR A 710 -26.91 3.62 22.50
N ALA A 711 -26.57 3.38 21.23
CA ALA A 711 -26.13 2.07 20.75
C ALA A 711 -24.86 1.58 21.45
N ALA A 712 -23.88 2.47 21.66
CA ALA A 712 -22.67 2.13 22.39
C ALA A 712 -22.95 1.75 23.86
N ARG A 713 -23.87 2.45 24.52
CA ARG A 713 -24.29 2.12 25.88
C ARG A 713 -24.99 0.75 25.94
N GLN A 714 -25.84 0.46 24.96
CA GLN A 714 -26.48 -0.87 24.85
C GLN A 714 -25.46 -1.98 24.64
N TYR A 715 -24.47 -1.73 23.79
CA TYR A 715 -23.35 -2.65 23.55
C TYR A 715 -22.54 -2.91 24.84
N GLN A 716 -22.21 -1.87 25.61
CA GLN A 716 -21.53 -2.01 26.90
C GLN A 716 -22.37 -2.84 27.90
N ASN A 717 -23.69 -2.62 27.93
CA ASN A 717 -24.59 -3.40 28.77
C ASN A 717 -24.63 -4.87 28.38
N ALA A 718 -24.64 -5.18 27.09
CA ALA A 718 -24.58 -6.57 26.60
C ALA A 718 -23.28 -7.27 27.02
N TRP A 719 -22.14 -6.58 26.95
CA TRP A 719 -20.86 -7.11 27.44
C TRP A 719 -20.83 -7.26 28.98
N ALA A 720 -21.44 -6.32 29.71
CA ALA A 720 -21.55 -6.43 31.17
C ALA A 720 -22.44 -7.63 31.54
N GLU A 721 -23.53 -7.85 30.83
CA GLU A 721 -24.41 -9.02 31.04
C GLU A 721 -23.66 -10.33 30.75
N TYR A 722 -22.92 -10.39 29.63
CA TYR A 722 -22.08 -11.56 29.31
C TYR A 722 -21.06 -11.84 30.42
N ARG A 723 -20.36 -10.83 30.92
CA ARG A 723 -19.39 -11.01 32.01
C ARG A 723 -20.03 -11.56 33.28
N ARG A 724 -21.31 -11.21 33.53
CA ARG A 724 -22.06 -11.66 34.68
C ARG A 724 -22.68 -13.04 34.52
N LYS A 725 -23.18 -13.37 33.30
CA LYS A 725 -23.98 -14.59 33.04
C LYS A 725 -23.17 -15.68 32.32
N GLY A 726 -22.07 -15.34 31.65
CA GLY A 726 -21.38 -16.25 30.76
C GLY A 726 -22.15 -16.49 29.44
N GLY A 727 -21.77 -17.50 28.72
CA GLY A 727 -22.36 -17.88 27.42
C GLY A 727 -21.48 -17.52 26.24
N VAL A 728 -22.10 -17.29 25.07
CA VAL A 728 -21.38 -16.75 23.90
C VAL A 728 -21.18 -15.25 24.10
N PRO A 729 -19.95 -14.72 23.91
CA PRO A 729 -19.71 -13.28 24.02
C PRO A 729 -20.51 -12.52 22.95
N PRO A 730 -20.92 -11.27 23.20
CA PRO A 730 -21.47 -10.42 22.14
C PRO A 730 -20.50 -10.30 20.95
N ARG A 731 -21.04 -10.14 19.74
CA ARG A 731 -20.23 -9.84 18.56
C ARG A 731 -19.38 -8.61 18.82
N THR A 732 -18.08 -8.68 18.58
CA THR A 732 -17.20 -7.51 18.65
C THR A 732 -17.58 -6.51 17.55
N ASN A 733 -17.79 -5.25 17.94
CA ASN A 733 -18.07 -4.16 17.02
C ASN A 733 -17.11 -3.01 17.31
N PHE A 734 -16.10 -2.84 16.46
CA PHE A 734 -15.02 -1.86 16.68
C PHE A 734 -15.52 -0.39 16.65
N GLU A 735 -16.62 -0.11 15.97
CA GLU A 735 -17.27 1.21 16.05
C GLU A 735 -17.79 1.46 17.46
N LEU A 736 -18.61 0.53 17.97
CA LEU A 736 -19.25 0.68 19.28
C LEU A 736 -18.25 0.57 20.44
N GLU A 737 -17.13 -0.15 20.25
CA GLU A 737 -16.03 -0.14 21.21
C GLU A 737 -15.42 1.25 21.35
N ALA A 738 -15.06 1.89 20.22
CA ALA A 738 -14.49 3.25 20.22
C ALA A 738 -15.47 4.28 20.84
N LEU A 739 -16.77 4.16 20.55
CA LEU A 739 -17.80 5.01 21.16
C LEU A 739 -18.00 4.70 22.65
N GLY A 740 -17.87 3.44 23.04
CA GLY A 740 -17.89 3.03 24.44
C GLY A 740 -16.73 3.62 25.25
N GLU A 741 -15.54 3.71 24.65
CA GLU A 741 -14.38 4.38 25.26
C GLU A 741 -14.62 5.87 25.49
N ILE A 742 -15.37 6.55 24.59
CA ILE A 742 -15.79 7.93 24.78
C ILE A 742 -16.71 8.05 26.01
N LEU A 743 -17.72 7.17 26.09
CA LEU A 743 -18.66 7.16 27.22
C LEU A 743 -17.98 6.85 28.57
N ASN A 744 -16.85 6.16 28.55
CA ASN A 744 -16.02 5.88 29.72
C ASN A 744 -15.02 6.99 30.03
N GLY A 745 -14.91 8.03 29.19
CA GLY A 745 -13.94 9.11 29.34
C GLY A 745 -12.50 8.74 29.01
N THR A 746 -12.24 7.57 28.38
CA THR A 746 -10.89 7.10 28.03
C THR A 746 -10.46 7.49 26.61
N ARG A 747 -11.40 7.97 25.79
CA ARG A 747 -11.15 8.49 24.45
C ARG A 747 -11.63 9.94 24.33
N LEU A 748 -10.77 10.82 23.86
CA LEU A 748 -11.02 12.26 23.75
C LEU A 748 -11.65 12.59 22.40
N ILE A 749 -12.68 13.45 22.39
CA ILE A 749 -13.29 13.97 21.15
C ILE A 749 -12.59 15.24 20.69
N HIS A 750 -12.19 15.25 19.41
CA HIS A 750 -11.71 16.41 18.66
C HIS A 750 -12.73 16.72 17.56
N CYS A 751 -13.53 17.80 17.73
CA CYS A 751 -14.69 18.05 16.87
C CYS A 751 -14.47 19.22 15.93
N HIS A 752 -14.43 18.95 14.60
CA HIS A 752 -14.50 19.99 13.58
C HIS A 752 -15.80 20.80 13.75
N SER A 753 -15.70 22.10 13.82
CA SER A 753 -16.81 22.98 14.14
C SER A 753 -16.59 24.42 13.65
N TYR A 754 -17.62 25.06 13.11
CA TYR A 754 -17.58 26.43 12.66
C TYR A 754 -18.64 27.29 13.36
N ARG A 755 -19.89 26.94 13.25
CA ARG A 755 -21.05 27.73 13.67
C ARG A 755 -21.35 27.59 15.17
N GLY A 756 -21.70 28.72 15.82
CA GLY A 756 -22.01 28.75 17.24
C GLY A 756 -23.24 27.92 17.62
N ASP A 757 -24.30 27.92 16.79
CA ASP A 757 -25.51 27.13 17.01
C ASP A 757 -25.27 25.60 16.97
N GLU A 758 -24.42 25.12 16.03
CA GLU A 758 -24.04 23.73 15.94
C GLU A 758 -23.12 23.32 17.10
N ILE A 759 -22.21 24.19 17.52
CA ILE A 759 -21.35 23.99 18.70
C ILE A 759 -22.20 23.77 19.94
N LEU A 760 -23.18 24.67 20.19
CA LEU A 760 -24.08 24.54 21.34
C LEU A 760 -24.91 23.27 21.30
N ALA A 761 -25.46 22.93 20.13
CA ALA A 761 -26.25 21.69 19.98
C ALA A 761 -25.41 20.44 20.30
N PHE A 762 -24.16 20.40 19.83
CA PHE A 762 -23.22 19.31 20.09
C PHE A 762 -22.84 19.23 21.57
N LEU A 763 -22.47 20.33 22.20
CA LEU A 763 -22.14 20.35 23.64
C LEU A 763 -23.30 19.85 24.49
N ARG A 764 -24.54 20.23 24.19
CA ARG A 764 -25.75 19.75 24.89
C ARG A 764 -25.96 18.23 24.74
N VAL A 765 -25.65 17.66 23.54
CA VAL A 765 -25.66 16.20 23.37
C VAL A 765 -24.62 15.56 24.27
N CYS A 766 -23.37 16.06 24.23
CA CYS A 766 -22.30 15.54 25.05
C CYS A 766 -22.61 15.61 26.56
N GLU A 767 -23.19 16.72 27.04
CA GLU A 767 -23.58 16.90 28.43
C GLU A 767 -24.64 15.86 28.86
N ARG A 768 -25.63 15.57 28.02
CA ARG A 768 -26.64 14.54 28.30
C ARG A 768 -26.05 13.13 28.47
N PHE A 769 -24.98 12.84 27.79
CA PHE A 769 -24.29 11.56 27.89
C PHE A 769 -23.12 11.58 28.88
N SER A 770 -22.87 12.75 29.56
CA SER A 770 -21.71 12.96 30.45
C SER A 770 -20.38 12.80 29.71
N VAL A 771 -20.32 13.18 28.44
CA VAL A 771 -19.15 13.12 27.59
C VAL A 771 -18.47 14.48 27.56
N ARG A 772 -17.16 14.49 27.77
CA ARG A 772 -16.32 15.69 27.66
C ARG A 772 -15.74 15.81 26.27
N VAL A 773 -15.88 16.96 25.62
CA VAL A 773 -15.17 17.34 24.41
C VAL A 773 -13.81 17.89 24.79
N ALA A 774 -12.73 17.30 24.24
CA ALA A 774 -11.38 17.80 24.49
C ALA A 774 -11.10 19.10 23.72
N THR A 775 -11.45 19.12 22.43
CA THR A 775 -11.15 20.28 21.56
C THR A 775 -12.23 20.45 20.49
N LEU A 776 -12.72 21.66 20.37
CA LEU A 776 -13.45 22.15 19.21
C LEU A 776 -12.40 22.66 18.19
N GLN A 777 -12.37 22.04 17.03
CA GLN A 777 -11.40 22.35 15.99
C GLN A 777 -11.92 23.44 15.05
N HIS A 778 -11.05 24.35 14.63
CA HIS A 778 -11.36 25.55 13.83
C HIS A 778 -12.21 26.58 14.57
N VAL A 779 -13.31 26.18 15.14
CA VAL A 779 -14.19 26.87 16.10
C VAL A 779 -14.40 28.38 15.78
N LEU A 780 -14.66 28.65 14.47
CA LEU A 780 -14.57 30.02 13.92
C LEU A 780 -15.56 30.99 14.52
N GLU A 781 -16.78 30.54 14.90
CA GLU A 781 -17.76 31.32 15.66
C GLU A 781 -17.72 31.05 17.17
N GLY A 782 -16.70 30.36 17.68
CA GLY A 782 -16.56 30.06 19.10
C GLY A 782 -16.56 31.28 20.01
N TYR A 783 -16.12 32.43 19.52
CA TYR A 783 -16.15 33.67 20.24
C TYR A 783 -17.58 34.13 20.60
N LYS A 784 -18.60 33.74 19.85
CA LYS A 784 -20.04 34.02 20.13
C LYS A 784 -20.58 33.18 21.29
N VAL A 785 -19.99 32.04 21.58
CA VAL A 785 -20.42 31.02 22.58
C VAL A 785 -19.27 30.62 23.51
N ALA A 786 -18.35 31.57 23.74
CA ALA A 786 -17.12 31.30 24.50
C ALA A 786 -17.40 30.92 25.97
N ASP A 787 -18.43 31.50 26.58
CA ASP A 787 -18.84 31.24 27.97
C ASP A 787 -19.31 29.79 28.14
N GLU A 788 -20.10 29.27 27.18
CA GLU A 788 -20.59 27.91 27.17
C GLU A 788 -19.44 26.89 26.91
N ILE A 789 -18.51 27.22 26.01
CA ILE A 789 -17.32 26.41 25.76
C ILE A 789 -16.48 26.34 27.03
N ALA A 790 -16.21 27.47 27.69
CA ALA A 790 -15.47 27.55 28.95
C ALA A 790 -16.16 26.74 30.06
N LYS A 791 -17.49 26.86 30.19
CA LYS A 791 -18.29 26.13 31.17
C LYS A 791 -18.24 24.62 30.94
N HIS A 792 -18.30 24.17 29.69
CA HIS A 792 -18.16 22.77 29.35
C HIS A 792 -16.75 22.24 29.63
N GLY A 793 -15.73 23.08 29.56
CA GLY A 793 -14.32 22.77 29.74
C GLY A 793 -13.65 22.24 28.47
N ALA A 794 -14.24 22.47 27.29
CA ALA A 794 -13.62 22.15 26.01
C ALA A 794 -12.55 23.19 25.67
N GLY A 795 -11.48 22.72 24.98
CA GLY A 795 -10.53 23.62 24.33
C GLY A 795 -11.06 24.14 23.00
N GLY A 796 -10.55 25.30 22.54
CA GLY A 796 -10.80 25.85 21.22
C GLY A 796 -9.50 25.88 20.40
N SER A 797 -9.46 25.26 19.24
CA SER A 797 -8.30 25.31 18.35
C SER A 797 -8.65 26.06 17.08
N CYS A 798 -8.03 27.23 16.87
CA CYS A 798 -8.45 28.24 15.91
C CYS A 798 -7.53 28.35 14.69
N PHE A 799 -8.03 29.07 13.68
CA PHE A 799 -7.23 29.74 12.67
C PHE A 799 -7.28 31.26 12.84
N THR A 800 -6.35 31.97 12.22
CA THR A 800 -6.35 33.43 12.25
C THR A 800 -6.69 34.06 10.89
N ASP A 801 -6.57 33.34 9.78
CA ASP A 801 -6.76 33.89 8.43
C ASP A 801 -7.43 32.95 7.42
N TRP A 802 -8.14 31.92 7.89
CA TRP A 802 -8.96 31.03 7.05
C TRP A 802 -10.42 31.53 7.02
N TRP A 803 -10.69 32.59 6.30
CA TRP A 803 -11.99 33.21 6.18
C TRP A 803 -12.50 33.22 4.73
N ALA A 804 -13.82 33.31 4.58
CA ALA A 804 -14.53 33.49 3.31
C ALA A 804 -14.28 32.44 2.23
N TYR A 805 -13.71 31.25 2.56
CA TYR A 805 -13.51 30.17 1.59
C TYR A 805 -14.72 29.21 1.49
N LYS A 806 -15.66 29.30 2.44
CA LYS A 806 -16.98 28.66 2.43
C LYS A 806 -18.01 29.61 3.02
N PHE A 807 -19.28 29.34 2.72
CA PHE A 807 -20.37 30.13 3.27
C PHE A 807 -20.47 30.06 4.80
N GLU A 808 -20.27 28.87 5.38
CA GLU A 808 -20.38 28.68 6.85
C GLU A 808 -19.23 29.28 7.66
N VAL A 809 -18.23 29.89 7.04
CA VAL A 809 -17.12 30.58 7.70
C VAL A 809 -17.19 32.11 7.51
N TRP A 810 -18.35 32.60 7.11
CA TRP A 810 -18.53 34.04 6.84
C TRP A 810 -18.21 34.94 8.02
N ASP A 811 -18.56 34.50 9.24
CA ASP A 811 -18.37 35.28 10.48
C ASP A 811 -17.02 34.98 11.16
N ALA A 812 -16.07 34.38 10.46
CA ALA A 812 -14.71 34.21 10.96
C ALA A 812 -14.01 35.55 11.13
N ILE A 813 -13.34 35.74 12.26
CA ILE A 813 -12.57 36.94 12.59
C ILE A 813 -11.16 36.58 13.08
N PRO A 814 -10.13 37.41 12.81
CA PRO A 814 -8.74 37.05 13.11
C PRO A 814 -8.41 37.04 14.61
N TYR A 815 -9.23 37.64 15.44
CA TYR A 815 -9.05 37.75 16.90
C TYR A 815 -9.99 36.81 17.69
N ALA A 816 -10.68 35.89 17.03
CA ALA A 816 -11.60 34.95 17.68
C ALA A 816 -10.93 34.15 18.82
N GLY A 817 -9.70 33.64 18.60
CA GLY A 817 -8.94 32.96 19.63
C GLY A 817 -8.65 33.82 20.86
N SER A 818 -8.25 35.05 20.67
CA SER A 818 -7.98 36.00 21.78
C SER A 818 -9.23 36.29 22.59
N LEU A 819 -10.40 36.48 21.94
CA LEU A 819 -11.68 36.68 22.62
C LEU A 819 -12.07 35.46 23.47
N MET A 820 -11.95 34.26 22.93
CA MET A 820 -12.22 33.04 23.68
C MET A 820 -11.25 32.87 24.85
N HIS A 821 -9.96 33.14 24.63
CA HIS A 821 -8.96 33.12 25.70
C HIS A 821 -9.32 34.05 26.85
N ALA A 822 -9.73 35.30 26.56
CA ALA A 822 -10.17 36.27 27.54
C ALA A 822 -11.43 35.80 28.34
N ARG A 823 -12.23 34.90 27.79
CA ARG A 823 -13.38 34.27 28.47
C ARG A 823 -13.03 32.96 29.18
N GLY A 824 -11.74 32.57 29.27
CA GLY A 824 -11.27 31.40 30.00
C GLY A 824 -11.24 30.11 29.22
N VAL A 825 -11.48 30.13 27.91
CA VAL A 825 -11.31 28.92 27.06
C VAL A 825 -9.82 28.62 26.92
N ASN A 826 -9.43 27.37 27.02
CA ASN A 826 -8.08 26.91 26.67
C ASN A 826 -7.91 26.92 25.15
N VAL A 827 -7.30 27.99 24.62
CA VAL A 827 -7.17 28.23 23.18
C VAL A 827 -5.84 27.73 22.66
N SER A 828 -5.87 27.09 21.47
CA SER A 828 -4.71 26.80 20.65
C SER A 828 -4.92 27.27 19.22
N PHE A 829 -3.84 27.33 18.44
CA PHE A 829 -3.91 27.48 17.00
C PHE A 829 -3.43 26.19 16.33
N ASN A 830 -4.03 25.84 15.20
CA ASN A 830 -3.72 24.63 14.42
C ASN A 830 -3.45 24.97 12.96
N SER A 831 -2.93 24.00 12.22
CA SER A 831 -2.59 24.23 10.82
C SER A 831 -3.67 23.78 9.85
N ASP A 832 -4.24 22.64 10.00
CA ASP A 832 -5.08 21.94 8.99
C ASP A 832 -4.45 22.00 7.56
N SER A 833 -3.14 22.16 7.49
CA SER A 833 -2.38 22.35 6.26
C SER A 833 -0.92 22.02 6.49
N SER A 834 -0.36 21.15 5.63
CA SER A 834 1.07 20.83 5.72
C SER A 834 1.99 22.02 5.52
N GLU A 835 1.53 23.04 4.78
CA GLU A 835 2.27 24.27 4.53
C GLU A 835 2.16 25.23 5.73
N LEU A 836 0.96 25.43 6.28
CA LEU A 836 0.76 26.29 7.45
C LEU A 836 1.49 25.73 8.70
N ALA A 837 1.53 24.40 8.84
CA ALA A 837 2.26 23.72 9.91
C ALA A 837 3.77 24.07 9.96
N ARG A 838 4.34 24.56 8.86
CA ARG A 838 5.75 25.00 8.77
C ARG A 838 5.98 26.38 9.42
N ARG A 839 4.92 27.12 9.77
CA ARG A 839 4.99 28.51 10.27
C ARG A 839 3.96 28.81 11.35
N MET A 840 3.58 27.83 12.17
CA MET A 840 2.60 28.01 13.24
C MET A 840 2.97 29.09 14.26
N TYR A 841 4.26 29.37 14.42
CA TYR A 841 4.72 30.49 15.25
C TYR A 841 4.18 31.84 14.78
N LEU A 842 3.93 32.02 13.47
CA LEU A 842 3.29 33.22 12.93
C LEU A 842 1.79 33.27 13.26
N GLU A 843 1.12 32.12 13.38
CA GLU A 843 -0.27 32.09 13.86
C GLU A 843 -0.35 32.58 15.31
N ALA A 844 0.56 32.14 16.16
CA ALA A 844 0.67 32.64 17.53
C ALA A 844 0.94 34.16 17.57
N ALA A 845 1.84 34.66 16.71
CA ALA A 845 2.14 36.09 16.58
C ALA A 845 0.91 36.93 16.18
N LYS A 846 -0.01 36.38 15.38
CA LYS A 846 -1.26 37.04 15.01
C LYS A 846 -2.20 37.23 16.22
N GLY A 847 -2.16 36.34 17.21
CA GLY A 847 -2.86 36.51 18.49
C GLY A 847 -2.41 37.76 19.24
N VAL A 848 -1.12 38.10 19.19
CA VAL A 848 -0.58 39.33 19.70
C VAL A 848 -1.07 40.52 18.85
N LYS A 849 -0.88 40.42 17.54
CA LYS A 849 -1.14 41.55 16.60
C LYS A 849 -2.61 41.95 16.54
N TYR A 850 -3.52 41.01 16.47
CA TYR A 850 -4.94 41.26 16.24
C TYR A 850 -5.77 41.26 17.54
N GLY A 851 -5.36 40.46 18.52
CA GLY A 851 -6.09 40.25 19.75
C GLY A 851 -5.45 40.86 20.99
N ALA A 852 -4.30 41.56 20.86
CA ALA A 852 -3.51 42.10 21.97
C ALA A 852 -3.21 41.08 23.09
N THR A 853 -3.14 39.81 22.74
CA THR A 853 -2.74 38.75 23.68
C THR A 853 -1.28 38.95 24.08
N PRO A 854 -0.93 38.95 25.39
CA PRO A 854 0.46 39.05 25.81
C PRO A 854 1.35 37.98 25.14
N GLU A 855 2.55 38.35 24.67
CA GLU A 855 3.45 37.46 23.94
C GLU A 855 3.68 36.12 24.65
N PRO A 856 3.92 36.05 25.98
CA PRO A 856 4.11 34.75 26.65
C PRO A 856 2.86 33.85 26.61
N GLU A 857 1.66 34.46 26.62
CA GLU A 857 0.40 33.72 26.50
C GLU A 857 0.15 33.28 25.05
N ALA A 858 0.47 34.16 24.08
CA ALA A 858 0.33 33.86 22.67
C ALA A 858 1.20 32.65 22.23
N LEU A 859 2.43 32.53 22.74
CA LEU A 859 3.28 31.36 22.44
C LEU A 859 2.70 30.05 23.00
N LYS A 860 1.95 30.12 24.09
CA LYS A 860 1.24 28.93 24.65
C LYS A 860 0.16 28.41 23.71
N PHE A 861 -0.37 29.23 22.79
CA PHE A 861 -1.38 28.79 21.81
C PHE A 861 -0.85 27.72 20.84
N VAL A 862 0.45 27.62 20.69
CA VAL A 862 1.10 26.61 19.82
C VAL A 862 2.08 25.71 20.61
N THR A 863 2.04 25.74 21.95
CA THR A 863 2.93 24.92 22.81
C THR A 863 2.13 24.24 23.93
N LEU A 864 1.97 24.89 25.08
CA LEU A 864 1.35 24.33 26.28
C LEU A 864 -0.16 24.09 26.11
N ASN A 865 -0.87 24.98 25.45
CA ASN A 865 -2.33 24.86 25.34
C ASN A 865 -2.77 23.69 24.47
N PRO A 866 -2.20 23.45 23.25
CA PRO A 866 -2.48 22.23 22.53
C PRO A 866 -2.01 20.97 23.29
N ALA A 867 -0.90 21.01 24.05
CA ALA A 867 -0.50 19.90 24.90
C ALA A 867 -1.59 19.54 25.93
N LYS A 868 -2.22 20.53 26.55
CA LYS A 868 -3.35 20.33 27.49
C LYS A 868 -4.59 19.76 26.77
N GLN A 869 -4.91 20.25 25.58
CA GLN A 869 -6.05 19.77 24.78
C GLN A 869 -5.86 18.30 24.36
N LEU A 870 -4.62 17.89 24.10
CA LEU A 870 -4.25 16.53 23.75
C LEU A 870 -3.99 15.63 24.98
N GLY A 871 -4.00 16.19 26.20
CA GLY A 871 -3.71 15.46 27.43
C GLY A 871 -2.25 15.00 27.54
N VAL A 872 -1.31 15.72 26.92
CA VAL A 872 0.13 15.38 26.87
C VAL A 872 1.01 16.41 27.62
N ASP A 873 0.41 17.38 28.29
CA ASP A 873 1.08 18.49 28.95
C ASP A 873 2.01 18.09 30.10
N LYS A 874 1.84 16.90 30.67
CA LYS A 874 2.79 16.35 31.66
C LYS A 874 4.12 15.91 31.02
N TRP A 875 4.19 15.76 29.69
CA TRP A 875 5.41 15.36 28.99
C TRP A 875 6.03 16.47 28.15
N VAL A 876 5.21 17.34 27.54
CA VAL A 876 5.64 18.35 26.53
C VAL A 876 4.89 19.67 26.72
N GLY A 877 5.17 20.65 25.87
CA GLY A 877 4.48 21.95 25.79
C GLY A 877 5.07 23.05 26.66
N SER A 878 5.97 22.73 27.59
CA SER A 878 6.72 23.72 28.37
C SER A 878 8.12 23.19 28.72
N LEU A 879 9.06 24.08 28.99
CA LEU A 879 10.40 23.73 29.47
C LEU A 879 10.40 23.71 31.00
N GLU A 880 10.04 22.56 31.56
CA GLU A 880 9.99 22.30 32.98
C GLU A 880 10.74 21.03 33.32
N PRO A 881 11.43 20.97 34.49
CA PRO A 881 12.15 19.76 34.90
C PRO A 881 11.28 18.49 34.85
N GLY A 882 11.81 17.40 34.28
CA GLY A 882 11.14 16.11 34.12
C GLY A 882 10.38 15.92 32.81
N LYS A 883 10.05 16.99 32.08
CA LYS A 883 9.42 16.91 30.76
C LYS A 883 10.42 16.46 29.69
N ASP A 884 9.90 15.96 28.56
CA ASP A 884 10.71 15.63 27.39
C ASP A 884 11.43 16.89 26.89
N ALA A 885 12.69 16.75 26.53
CA ALA A 885 13.48 17.84 25.98
C ALA A 885 13.13 18.09 24.51
N ASP A 886 11.87 18.47 24.28
CA ASP A 886 11.37 18.92 22.99
C ASP A 886 11.47 20.45 22.97
N PHE A 887 12.45 20.98 22.24
CA PHE A 887 12.71 22.43 22.21
C PHE A 887 13.22 22.91 20.85
N THR A 888 13.12 24.21 20.67
CA THR A 888 13.52 24.91 19.44
C THR A 888 14.40 26.10 19.76
N LEU A 889 15.46 26.28 18.95
CA LEU A 889 16.35 27.41 19.02
C LEU A 889 16.06 28.38 17.87
N TRP A 890 15.84 29.66 18.20
CA TRP A 890 15.41 30.69 17.26
C TRP A 890 16.41 31.84 17.20
N SER A 891 16.56 32.42 16.02
CA SER A 891 17.44 33.57 15.81
C SER A 891 16.98 34.86 16.55
N HIS A 892 15.69 35.01 16.75
CA HIS A 892 15.03 36.16 17.43
C HIS A 892 13.85 35.60 18.26
N SER A 893 13.01 36.53 18.82
CA SER A 893 11.74 36.13 19.45
C SER A 893 10.98 35.16 18.55
N PRO A 894 10.47 34.02 19.07
CA PRO A 894 9.68 33.09 18.27
C PRO A 894 8.48 33.73 17.57
N LEU A 895 7.98 34.86 18.10
CA LEU A 895 6.83 35.57 17.56
C LEU A 895 7.22 36.68 16.58
N ALA A 896 8.51 36.92 16.34
CA ALA A 896 8.97 37.93 15.40
C ALA A 896 8.80 37.44 13.95
N TYR A 897 8.37 38.30 13.04
CA TYR A 897 8.16 37.93 11.63
C TYR A 897 9.47 37.55 10.89
N ASN A 898 10.61 38.07 11.32
CA ASN A 898 11.92 37.83 10.74
C ASN A 898 12.70 36.73 11.46
N THR A 899 12.10 36.05 12.43
CA THR A 899 12.73 34.93 13.13
C THR A 899 12.85 33.71 12.24
N VAL A 900 13.90 32.94 12.46
CA VAL A 900 14.06 31.62 11.84
C VAL A 900 14.37 30.60 12.92
N CYS A 901 13.78 29.42 12.80
CA CYS A 901 14.14 28.27 13.62
C CYS A 901 15.49 27.74 13.12
N GLU A 902 16.48 27.76 13.97
CA GLU A 902 17.82 27.27 13.65
C GLU A 902 17.99 25.79 13.94
N GLN A 903 17.40 25.33 15.04
CA GLN A 903 17.47 23.92 15.46
C GLN A 903 16.16 23.46 16.08
N THR A 904 15.80 22.22 15.82
CA THR A 904 14.65 21.54 16.44
C THR A 904 15.12 20.25 17.09
N TRP A 905 14.80 20.09 18.36
CA TRP A 905 15.18 18.96 19.18
C TRP A 905 13.94 18.26 19.72
N ILE A 906 13.98 16.92 19.70
CA ILE A 906 12.93 16.06 20.26
C ILE A 906 13.60 15.04 21.18
N GLU A 907 13.18 15.00 22.44
CA GLU A 907 13.74 14.07 23.45
C GLU A 907 15.27 14.18 23.54
N GLY A 908 15.77 15.44 23.47
CA GLY A 908 17.21 15.73 23.55
C GLY A 908 18.03 15.27 22.34
N ARG A 909 17.38 14.95 21.22
CA ARG A 909 18.01 14.58 19.94
C ARG A 909 17.74 15.67 18.91
N LYS A 910 18.77 16.02 18.13
CA LYS A 910 18.65 17.09 17.13
C LYS A 910 18.14 16.52 15.80
N TYR A 911 16.86 16.78 15.48
CA TYR A 911 16.22 16.33 14.25
C TYR A 911 16.30 17.34 13.11
N PHE A 912 16.50 18.62 13.41
CA PHE A 912 16.70 19.67 12.41
C PHE A 912 17.83 20.59 12.82
N ASP A 913 18.63 20.96 11.83
CA ASP A 913 19.67 21.97 11.91
C ASP A 913 19.72 22.70 10.57
N ARG A 914 19.64 24.01 10.58
CA ARG A 914 19.51 24.82 9.36
C ARG A 914 20.74 24.73 8.47
N ALA A 915 21.94 24.67 9.03
CA ALA A 915 23.17 24.52 8.26
C ALA A 915 23.22 23.14 7.57
N PHE A 916 22.86 22.09 8.30
CA PHE A 916 22.76 20.74 7.73
C PHE A 916 21.67 20.67 6.64
N ALA A 917 20.54 21.35 6.83
CA ALA A 917 19.46 21.36 5.85
C ALA A 917 19.89 21.97 4.51
N ALA A 918 20.72 23.03 4.52
CA ALA A 918 21.29 23.60 3.31
C ALA A 918 22.21 22.60 2.59
N GLN A 919 23.13 21.97 3.32
CA GLN A 919 24.02 20.94 2.78
C GLN A 919 23.23 19.73 2.22
N ARG A 920 22.19 19.32 2.91
CA ARG A 920 21.28 18.25 2.45
C ARG A 920 20.62 18.62 1.12
N ALA A 921 20.12 19.85 0.99
CA ALA A 921 19.47 20.32 -0.24
C ALA A 921 20.44 20.27 -1.44
N GLU A 922 21.70 20.71 -1.27
CA GLU A 922 22.74 20.61 -2.30
C GLU A 922 23.03 19.15 -2.69
N THR A 923 23.14 18.27 -1.70
CA THR A 923 23.38 16.83 -1.92
C THR A 923 22.25 16.19 -2.74
N LEU A 924 20.99 16.49 -2.40
CA LEU A 924 19.82 15.98 -3.10
C LEU A 924 19.71 16.54 -4.53
N ALA A 925 20.03 17.82 -4.73
CA ALA A 925 20.05 18.45 -6.04
C ALA A 925 21.12 17.82 -6.96
N LYS A 926 22.31 17.55 -6.41
CA LYS A 926 23.39 16.87 -7.14
C LYS A 926 22.97 15.43 -7.53
N GLU A 927 22.47 14.65 -6.59
CA GLU A 927 21.99 13.28 -6.86
C GLU A 927 20.93 13.28 -7.96
N ARG A 928 19.97 14.23 -7.90
CA ARG A 928 18.93 14.36 -8.92
C ARG A 928 19.53 14.65 -10.31
N ALA A 929 20.51 15.55 -10.40
CA ALA A 929 21.20 15.87 -11.66
C ALA A 929 21.94 14.65 -12.23
N ASP A 930 22.66 13.91 -11.39
CA ASP A 930 23.41 12.71 -11.77
C ASP A 930 22.45 11.61 -12.29
N LEU A 931 21.29 11.42 -11.65
CA LEU A 931 20.27 10.47 -12.08
C LEU A 931 19.58 10.87 -13.39
N ILE A 932 19.31 12.16 -13.60
CA ILE A 932 18.79 12.68 -14.87
C ILE A 932 19.80 12.43 -16.00
N ALA A 933 21.06 12.72 -15.78
CA ALA A 933 22.11 12.47 -16.77
C ALA A 933 22.18 10.98 -17.15
N LYS A 934 22.09 10.08 -16.16
CA LYS A 934 22.05 8.64 -16.40
C LYS A 934 20.78 8.24 -17.18
N ALA A 935 19.61 8.75 -16.83
CA ALA A 935 18.36 8.42 -17.49
C ALA A 935 18.35 8.87 -18.97
N LYS A 936 18.82 10.08 -19.26
CA LYS A 936 19.00 10.60 -20.62
C LYS A 936 19.91 9.71 -21.44
N LYS A 937 21.03 9.28 -20.86
CA LYS A 937 21.99 8.40 -21.53
C LYS A 937 21.40 7.02 -21.83
N VAL A 938 20.67 6.43 -20.89
CA VAL A 938 19.95 5.17 -21.09
C VAL A 938 18.88 5.32 -22.19
N ALA A 939 18.11 6.41 -22.19
CA ALA A 939 17.09 6.69 -23.19
C ALA A 939 17.69 6.79 -24.60
N SER A 940 18.84 7.46 -24.76
CA SER A 940 19.54 7.59 -26.06
C SER A 940 20.05 6.25 -26.60
N LEU A 941 20.48 5.33 -25.74
CA LEU A 941 20.97 4.00 -26.12
C LEU A 941 19.84 3.01 -26.43
N THR A 942 18.65 3.20 -25.86
CA THR A 942 17.50 2.31 -26.08
C THR A 942 16.64 2.68 -27.30
N GLY A 943 16.94 3.76 -28.02
CA GLY A 943 16.22 4.22 -29.21
C GLY A 943 14.86 4.85 -28.82
N GLY A 944 14.84 6.16 -28.67
CA GLY A 944 13.60 6.90 -28.42
C GLY A 944 12.86 7.15 -29.73
N GLY A 945 11.73 6.50 -30.00
CA GLY A 945 10.81 6.77 -31.11
C GLY A 945 9.35 6.83 -30.62
N GLY A 946 8.80 7.93 -30.63
CA GLY A 946 7.51 8.46 -31.10
C GLY A 946 6.18 7.97 -30.50
N GLU A 947 6.00 6.80 -29.88
CA GLU A 947 4.67 6.33 -29.46
C GLU A 947 4.42 6.34 -27.94
N GLY A 948 5.41 6.73 -27.16
CA GLY A 948 5.30 6.76 -25.69
C GLY A 948 4.83 8.08 -25.05
N ALA A 949 4.77 9.17 -25.81
CA ALA A 949 4.52 10.51 -25.27
C ALA A 949 3.10 10.67 -24.68
N ALA A 950 2.07 10.14 -25.34
CA ALA A 950 0.69 10.24 -24.85
C ALA A 950 0.44 9.38 -23.60
N ALA A 951 1.04 8.17 -23.54
CA ALA A 951 0.99 7.32 -22.36
C ALA A 951 1.80 7.89 -21.18
N ALA A 952 2.94 8.55 -21.47
CA ALA A 952 3.75 9.22 -20.45
C ALA A 952 3.02 10.44 -19.86
N GLN A 953 2.28 11.17 -20.67
CA GLN A 953 1.50 12.35 -20.25
C GLN A 953 0.31 11.95 -19.36
N THR A 954 -0.41 10.87 -19.69
CA THR A 954 -1.50 10.33 -18.85
C THR A 954 -0.95 9.82 -17.50
N LEU A 955 0.19 9.15 -17.52
CA LEU A 955 0.87 8.65 -16.31
C LEU A 955 1.43 9.82 -15.47
N PHE A 956 1.86 10.90 -16.10
CA PHE A 956 2.31 12.13 -15.44
C PHE A 956 1.17 12.81 -14.66
N PHE A 957 0.00 12.96 -15.26
CA PHE A 957 -1.16 13.55 -14.59
C PHE A 957 -1.68 12.67 -13.43
N GLN A 958 -1.71 11.36 -13.61
CA GLN A 958 -2.08 10.45 -12.53
C GLN A 958 -1.10 10.53 -11.35
N ARG A 959 0.21 10.58 -11.62
CA ARG A 959 1.25 10.69 -10.59
C ARG A 959 1.35 12.08 -9.96
N ALA A 960 1.01 13.15 -10.70
CA ALA A 960 0.88 14.48 -10.11
C ALA A 960 -0.30 14.55 -9.14
N LEU A 961 -1.40 13.87 -9.43
CA LEU A 961 -2.51 13.70 -8.49
C LEU A 961 -2.11 12.89 -7.26
N GLU A 962 -1.43 11.76 -7.45
CA GLU A 962 -0.90 10.93 -6.34
C GLU A 962 0.05 11.74 -5.46
N LYS A 963 0.88 12.60 -6.05
CA LYS A 963 1.79 13.46 -5.31
C LYS A 963 1.09 14.60 -4.58
N LEU A 964 0.02 15.13 -5.13
CA LEU A 964 -0.83 16.10 -4.45
C LEU A 964 -1.55 15.44 -3.26
N HIS A 965 -1.93 14.17 -3.38
CA HIS A 965 -2.43 13.35 -2.27
C HIS A 965 -1.33 13.07 -1.21
N GLU A 966 -0.13 12.69 -1.64
CA GLU A 966 1.02 12.49 -0.73
C GLU A 966 1.42 13.78 0.02
N LEU A 967 1.26 14.94 -0.60
CA LEU A 967 1.57 16.23 0.00
C LEU A 967 0.46 16.77 0.90
N GLY A 968 -0.67 16.06 1.04
CA GLY A 968 -1.83 16.53 1.80
C GLY A 968 -2.53 17.76 1.19
N ILE A 969 -2.13 18.16 -0.01
CA ILE A 969 -2.72 19.29 -0.74
C ILE A 969 -4.06 18.89 -1.39
N ALA A 970 -4.24 17.60 -1.62
CA ALA A 970 -5.41 17.06 -2.31
C ALA A 970 -6.70 17.22 -1.52
N GLU A 971 -6.67 17.29 -0.20
CA GLU A 971 -7.90 17.39 0.60
C GLU A 971 -8.62 18.72 0.48
N CYS A 972 -7.88 19.79 0.43
CA CYS A 972 -8.45 21.11 0.12
C CYS A 972 -8.79 21.22 -1.39
N LEU A 973 -8.07 20.47 -2.24
CA LEU A 973 -8.32 20.41 -3.69
C LEU A 973 -9.48 19.45 -4.04
N GLU A 974 -9.73 18.36 -3.33
CA GLU A 974 -10.93 17.52 -3.56
C GLU A 974 -12.20 18.33 -3.30
N CYS A 975 -12.21 19.19 -2.27
CA CYS A 975 -13.28 20.16 -2.08
C CYS A 975 -13.35 21.18 -3.25
N ARG A 976 -12.23 21.52 -3.91
CA ARG A 976 -12.15 22.48 -5.02
C ARG A 976 -12.30 21.86 -6.40
N LEU A 977 -11.79 20.65 -6.63
CA LEU A 977 -11.87 19.97 -7.93
C LEU A 977 -13.27 19.41 -8.19
N ASN A 978 -13.97 18.97 -7.14
CA ASN A 978 -15.40 18.67 -7.23
C ASN A 978 -16.27 19.91 -7.55
N GLN A 979 -15.76 21.11 -7.28
CA GLN A 979 -16.38 22.37 -7.73
C GLN A 979 -16.04 22.76 -9.19
N LYS A 980 -14.98 22.21 -9.80
CA LYS A 980 -14.54 22.54 -11.17
C LYS A 980 -14.95 21.51 -12.22
N SER A 981 -15.49 20.37 -11.85
CA SER A 981 -16.09 19.39 -12.77
C SER A 981 -17.60 19.59 -12.98
N GLN A 982 -18.09 20.79 -12.67
CA GLN A 982 -19.41 21.29 -13.06
C GLN A 982 -19.31 22.27 -14.20
#